data_5fc85eacc505347cb3fb8a271f033c40
#
_entry.id   5fc85eacc505347cb3fb8a271f033c40
#
_cell.length_a   1.000
_cell.length_b   1.000
_cell.length_c   1.000
_cell.angle_alpha   90.00
_cell.angle_beta   90.00
_cell.angle_gamma   90.00
#
_symmetry.space_group_name_H-M   'P 1'
#
loop_
_entity.id
_entity.type
_entity.pdbx_description
1 polymer ?
#
loop_
_entity_poly.entity_id
_entity_poly.type
_entity_poly.pdbx_seq_one_letter_code
_entity_poly.pdbx_strand_id
1 'polypeptide(L)'
;MLGTLGELLLLVAFVTCGLSALAFFWAARTDEAAHPWKRMGRLGWAVMSAAVVGASGILWWFILNHQYQYAYVYQNSSNDLPLHYLFSTFWAGQEGSFLLWILMMCAVGGTLIAYVQREYETPVMAVVGLCQLFLLSMVVGLQFGPVEIGSSPFVTLAEKFTDAPIFQQNPDFIPADGQGLNDLLQNPWMTIHPPMLFVGFSSMVVPFAFAIAALWKKRFTQWVRPALPWTLFAVMILGVGIAMGGYWAYVTLSFGGYWAWDPVENSSLVPWLMGIAAFHTMLVQKKSGSSQKASLLLSIGAYIMVIYSTFLTRSGILGDVSVHSFVDLGLYNQLLIWILMVGALGIGLFVYRYGELPVPDQQPKTLSREFMVLCGATFLVATAAVIILGTSAPIFGQIFRDNPSAVPQEFYNRWTLPLALGFVFLAGLGQLFWWRTMDVATVNQVLLKPITFATISTIAVLVFTPFAEQTIVLPSAAPSGPATASAGLTSSLSDFWASYGQALQMLLLLFVSFFALFGNGSVLWRVLRGNPRMAGGALTHVGFALTILGIIASNGFDRALPRLDEPQMADEEQMSRENFVVSKDQTRVINGYRVTYREKTTTDRGRGQYIIDVTDPKNRSYTLRPVAYQGSNDQWFLHPDVKTFLEKDVFVAVTPKEATGMNSQEGTPGGEFQLSRGDSTTLGDQQYAIAFKDFSMLKGPGASSSSHERVPDDAQMAVGAQLQVTNLQTQETRSLMPIYMVMNDNSQQYIENRIADWDLRLSFTEMNASNGKATFAVEGVDVMPEEWVVVQAYTKPLISLLWIGIIIMTGGFLLSIGRRIQDIRFRR
;
A
#
# COMPACT_ATOMS: atom_id res chain seq x y z
N MET A 1 29.42 -14.65 -25.70
CA MET A 1 28.85 -14.29 -27.02
C MET A 1 27.46 -13.66 -26.93
N LEU A 2 26.42 -14.34 -26.38
CA LEU A 2 25.08 -13.74 -26.32
C LEU A 2 24.99 -12.52 -25.39
N GLY A 3 25.71 -12.50 -24.25
CA GLY A 3 25.77 -11.32 -23.37
C GLY A 3 26.36 -10.10 -24.09
N THR A 4 27.49 -10.26 -24.74
CA THR A 4 28.12 -9.20 -25.57
C THR A 4 27.20 -8.72 -26.69
N LEU A 5 26.38 -9.63 -27.26
CA LEU A 5 25.36 -9.23 -28.24
C LEU A 5 24.25 -8.40 -27.56
N GLY A 6 23.83 -8.75 -26.34
CA GLY A 6 22.86 -7.97 -25.55
C GLY A 6 23.37 -6.55 -25.28
N GLU A 7 24.62 -6.41 -24.84
CA GLU A 7 25.26 -5.11 -24.61
C GLU A 7 25.38 -4.29 -25.92
N LEU A 8 25.80 -4.92 -27.00
CA LEU A 8 25.87 -4.28 -28.32
C LEU A 8 24.48 -3.78 -28.77
N LEU A 9 23.43 -4.56 -28.55
CA LEU A 9 22.06 -4.16 -28.88
C LEU A 9 21.61 -2.96 -28.03
N LEU A 10 21.94 -2.91 -26.72
CA LEU A 10 21.67 -1.73 -25.91
C LEU A 10 22.44 -0.49 -26.36
N LEU A 11 23.71 -0.65 -26.76
CA LEU A 11 24.51 0.44 -27.33
C LEU A 11 23.92 0.93 -28.65
N VAL A 12 23.53 0.03 -29.54
CA VAL A 12 22.85 0.36 -30.79
C VAL A 12 21.53 1.08 -30.53
N ALA A 13 20.77 0.62 -29.55
CA ALA A 13 19.52 1.28 -29.13
C ALA A 13 19.80 2.70 -28.64
N PHE A 14 20.80 2.90 -27.79
CA PHE A 14 21.15 4.21 -27.23
C PHE A 14 21.57 5.19 -28.35
N VAL A 15 22.47 4.78 -29.21
CA VAL A 15 22.95 5.63 -30.31
C VAL A 15 21.84 5.97 -31.32
N THR A 16 21.06 4.94 -31.74
CA THR A 16 19.97 5.16 -32.70
C THR A 16 18.80 5.95 -32.10
N CYS A 17 18.56 5.87 -30.78
CA CYS A 17 17.63 6.74 -30.09
C CYS A 17 18.06 8.21 -30.12
N GLY A 18 19.32 8.49 -29.83
CA GLY A 18 19.92 9.84 -29.94
C GLY A 18 19.80 10.41 -31.35
N LEU A 19 20.19 9.63 -32.37
CA LEU A 19 20.04 10.02 -33.76
C LEU A 19 18.58 10.24 -34.17
N SER A 20 17.65 9.40 -33.69
CA SER A 20 16.22 9.54 -33.92
C SER A 20 15.66 10.84 -33.30
N ALA A 21 16.00 11.12 -32.04
CA ALA A 21 15.59 12.34 -31.34
C ALA A 21 16.10 13.61 -32.06
N LEU A 22 17.39 13.62 -32.48
CA LEU A 22 17.98 14.71 -33.25
C LEU A 22 17.32 14.86 -34.62
N ALA A 23 17.05 13.76 -35.32
CA ALA A 23 16.38 13.81 -36.60
C ALA A 23 14.95 14.36 -36.51
N PHE A 24 14.17 13.96 -35.49
CA PHE A 24 12.87 14.55 -35.24
C PHE A 24 12.94 16.02 -34.79
N PHE A 25 13.98 16.40 -34.04
CA PHE A 25 14.23 17.80 -33.68
C PHE A 25 14.48 18.67 -34.89
N TRP A 26 15.36 18.26 -35.80
CA TRP A 26 15.64 18.98 -37.05
C TRP A 26 14.42 19.01 -37.98
N ALA A 27 13.73 17.89 -38.14
CA ALA A 27 12.45 17.83 -38.88
C ALA A 27 11.40 18.77 -38.30
N ALA A 28 11.33 18.94 -36.98
CA ALA A 28 10.42 19.87 -36.34
C ALA A 28 10.76 21.34 -36.59
N ARG A 29 12.04 21.70 -36.84
CA ARG A 29 12.47 23.07 -37.15
C ARG A 29 12.10 23.52 -38.55
N THR A 30 12.07 22.62 -39.49
CA THR A 30 11.88 22.93 -40.91
C THR A 30 10.44 22.94 -41.38
N ASP A 31 9.49 22.49 -40.56
CA ASP A 31 8.02 22.45 -40.80
C ASP A 31 7.54 21.71 -42.06
N GLU A 32 8.41 21.06 -42.83
CA GLU A 32 8.05 20.33 -44.07
C GLU A 32 7.58 18.90 -43.75
N ALA A 33 6.37 18.54 -44.16
CA ALA A 33 5.73 17.26 -43.81
C ALA A 33 6.44 16.02 -44.43
N ALA A 34 7.26 16.19 -45.50
CA ALA A 34 7.94 15.13 -46.22
C ALA A 34 9.49 15.17 -46.05
N HIS A 35 10.01 15.81 -45.03
CA HIS A 35 11.44 16.04 -44.86
C HIS A 35 12.22 14.73 -44.66
N PRO A 36 13.42 14.57 -45.26
CA PRO A 36 14.28 13.42 -45.06
C PRO A 36 14.56 13.11 -43.58
N TRP A 37 14.73 14.13 -42.73
CA TRP A 37 14.92 13.99 -41.29
C TRP A 37 13.79 13.28 -40.58
N LYS A 38 12.54 13.46 -41.02
CA LYS A 38 11.40 12.74 -40.47
C LYS A 38 11.47 11.23 -40.74
N ARG A 39 11.91 10.86 -41.97
CA ARG A 39 12.11 9.44 -42.31
C ARG A 39 13.26 8.84 -41.51
N MET A 40 14.35 9.57 -41.34
CA MET A 40 15.48 9.17 -40.49
C MET A 40 15.06 8.99 -39.03
N GLY A 41 14.26 9.92 -38.47
CA GLY A 41 13.72 9.82 -37.11
C GLY A 41 12.87 8.56 -36.94
N ARG A 42 11.96 8.26 -37.86
CA ARG A 42 11.14 7.03 -37.85
C ARG A 42 11.99 5.76 -37.98
N LEU A 43 12.99 5.75 -38.88
CA LEU A 43 13.91 4.62 -39.04
C LEU A 43 14.73 4.41 -37.76
N GLY A 44 15.30 5.48 -37.21
CA GLY A 44 16.07 5.43 -35.97
C GLY A 44 15.22 4.88 -34.80
N TRP A 45 13.96 5.31 -34.70
CA TRP A 45 13.02 4.78 -33.68
C TRP A 45 12.75 3.30 -33.92
N ALA A 46 12.56 2.86 -35.15
CA ALA A 46 12.32 1.45 -35.47
C ALA A 46 13.54 0.58 -35.14
N VAL A 47 14.77 1.02 -35.53
CA VAL A 47 16.02 0.30 -35.25
C VAL A 47 16.24 0.23 -33.73
N MET A 48 16.07 1.34 -33.01
CA MET A 48 16.16 1.40 -31.56
C MET A 48 15.18 0.40 -30.91
N SER A 49 13.92 0.42 -31.34
CA SER A 49 12.90 -0.49 -30.81
C SER A 49 13.21 -1.96 -31.08
N ALA A 50 13.69 -2.28 -32.28
CA ALA A 50 14.13 -3.64 -32.64
C ALA A 50 15.32 -4.11 -31.79
N ALA A 51 16.29 -3.24 -31.54
CA ALA A 51 17.44 -3.52 -30.70
C ALA A 51 17.02 -3.75 -29.24
N VAL A 52 16.10 -2.92 -28.70
CA VAL A 52 15.52 -3.10 -27.34
C VAL A 52 14.77 -4.42 -27.23
N VAL A 53 13.95 -4.78 -28.20
CA VAL A 53 13.22 -6.06 -28.22
C VAL A 53 14.21 -7.22 -28.28
N GLY A 54 15.29 -7.11 -29.09
CA GLY A 54 16.35 -8.12 -29.17
C GLY A 54 17.08 -8.30 -27.83
N ALA A 55 17.51 -7.21 -27.20
CA ALA A 55 18.16 -7.24 -25.89
C ALA A 55 17.23 -7.83 -24.81
N SER A 56 15.96 -7.41 -24.78
CA SER A 56 14.95 -7.99 -23.88
C SER A 56 14.74 -9.49 -24.10
N GLY A 57 14.71 -9.94 -25.36
CA GLY A 57 14.61 -11.36 -25.72
C GLY A 57 15.82 -12.17 -25.23
N ILE A 58 17.04 -11.62 -25.32
CA ILE A 58 18.26 -12.25 -24.79
C ILE A 58 18.18 -12.37 -23.26
N LEU A 59 17.77 -11.30 -22.57
CA LEU A 59 17.65 -11.36 -21.10
C LEU A 59 16.60 -12.39 -20.66
N TRP A 60 15.42 -12.47 -21.31
CA TRP A 60 14.45 -13.53 -21.05
C TRP A 60 15.02 -14.92 -21.33
N TRP A 61 15.78 -15.07 -22.41
CA TRP A 61 16.42 -16.33 -22.70
C TRP A 61 17.42 -16.74 -21.61
N PHE A 62 18.21 -15.80 -21.07
CA PHE A 62 19.10 -16.07 -19.94
C PHE A 62 18.37 -16.51 -18.69
N ILE A 63 17.28 -15.81 -18.35
CA ILE A 63 16.46 -16.13 -17.16
C ILE A 63 15.84 -17.54 -17.33
N LEU A 64 15.22 -17.82 -18.46
CA LEU A 64 14.53 -19.09 -18.71
C LEU A 64 15.47 -20.28 -18.84
N ASN A 65 16.75 -20.06 -19.12
CA ASN A 65 17.78 -21.09 -19.24
C ASN A 65 18.78 -21.05 -18.07
N HIS A 66 18.44 -20.36 -16.98
CA HIS A 66 19.22 -20.36 -15.73
C HIS A 66 20.71 -20.01 -15.95
N GLN A 67 21.01 -18.97 -16.75
CA GLN A 67 22.37 -18.57 -17.07
C GLN A 67 23.00 -17.76 -15.90
N TYR A 68 23.34 -18.46 -14.81
CA TYR A 68 23.80 -17.86 -13.55
C TYR A 68 25.20 -17.23 -13.62
N GLN A 69 25.93 -17.33 -14.72
CA GLN A 69 27.14 -16.53 -14.93
C GLN A 69 26.83 -15.01 -15.06
N TYR A 70 25.56 -14.61 -15.34
CA TYR A 70 25.15 -13.22 -15.37
C TYR A 70 24.59 -12.78 -14.01
N ALA A 71 25.12 -11.67 -13.49
CA ALA A 71 24.79 -11.17 -12.16
C ALA A 71 23.29 -10.94 -11.96
N TYR A 72 22.59 -10.40 -12.96
CA TYR A 72 21.15 -10.15 -12.92
C TYR A 72 20.36 -11.45 -12.74
N VAL A 73 20.70 -12.48 -13.50
CA VAL A 73 20.02 -13.78 -13.45
C VAL A 73 20.25 -14.47 -12.11
N TYR A 74 21.51 -14.50 -11.67
CA TYR A 74 21.88 -15.07 -10.38
C TYR A 74 21.15 -14.43 -9.20
N GLN A 75 21.07 -13.09 -9.17
CA GLN A 75 20.48 -12.33 -8.06
C GLN A 75 18.95 -12.42 -8.00
N ASN A 76 18.26 -12.72 -9.12
CA ASN A 76 16.81 -12.58 -9.21
C ASN A 76 16.08 -13.87 -9.60
N SER A 77 16.77 -15.00 -9.84
CA SER A 77 16.13 -16.28 -10.19
C SER A 77 16.76 -17.47 -9.47
N SER A 78 16.09 -18.61 -9.49
CA SER A 78 16.55 -19.89 -8.96
C SER A 78 15.94 -21.06 -9.74
N ASN A 79 16.48 -22.26 -9.55
CA ASN A 79 16.05 -23.48 -10.23
C ASN A 79 14.62 -23.92 -9.85
N ASP A 80 14.17 -23.60 -8.64
CA ASP A 80 12.88 -23.97 -8.08
C ASP A 80 11.73 -23.01 -8.45
N LEU A 81 12.05 -21.86 -9.10
CA LEU A 81 11.04 -20.87 -9.46
C LEU A 81 10.09 -21.38 -10.56
N PRO A 82 8.76 -21.35 -10.36
CA PRO A 82 7.79 -21.60 -11.41
C PRO A 82 7.92 -20.67 -12.60
N LEU A 83 7.54 -21.16 -13.78
CA LEU A 83 7.68 -20.45 -15.06
C LEU A 83 7.10 -19.01 -15.04
N HIS A 84 5.95 -18.80 -14.41
CA HIS A 84 5.32 -17.48 -14.35
C HIS A 84 6.13 -16.48 -13.50
N TYR A 85 6.86 -16.94 -12.48
CA TYR A 85 7.77 -16.10 -11.70
C TYR A 85 9.11 -15.92 -12.41
N LEU A 86 9.62 -16.93 -13.11
CA LEU A 86 10.76 -16.74 -14.00
C LEU A 86 10.48 -15.67 -15.05
N PHE A 87 9.25 -15.61 -15.57
CA PHE A 87 8.85 -14.51 -16.47
C PHE A 87 8.91 -13.14 -15.79
N SER A 88 8.44 -13.05 -14.53
CA SER A 88 8.43 -11.80 -13.77
C SER A 88 9.81 -11.39 -13.24
N THR A 89 10.77 -12.30 -13.17
CA THR A 89 12.17 -12.02 -12.86
C THR A 89 12.76 -10.94 -13.78
N PHE A 90 12.27 -10.85 -15.03
CA PHE A 90 12.72 -9.82 -15.99
C PHE A 90 12.60 -8.38 -15.43
N TRP A 91 11.62 -8.09 -14.57
CA TRP A 91 11.44 -6.77 -13.96
C TRP A 91 11.63 -6.75 -12.45
N ALA A 92 12.12 -7.81 -11.87
CA ALA A 92 12.31 -7.89 -10.42
C ALA A 92 13.48 -7.02 -9.94
N GLY A 93 14.56 -6.96 -10.71
CA GLY A 93 15.72 -6.14 -10.44
C GLY A 93 15.63 -4.74 -11.09
N GLN A 94 16.60 -3.89 -10.78
CA GLN A 94 16.64 -2.50 -11.21
C GLN A 94 16.85 -2.39 -12.72
N GLU A 95 17.86 -3.06 -13.27
CA GLU A 95 18.22 -3.00 -14.69
C GLU A 95 17.08 -3.52 -15.57
N GLY A 96 16.48 -4.63 -15.21
CA GLY A 96 15.36 -5.22 -15.95
C GLY A 96 14.09 -4.39 -15.87
N SER A 97 13.81 -3.73 -14.74
CA SER A 97 12.65 -2.83 -14.62
C SER A 97 12.81 -1.56 -15.49
N PHE A 98 14.02 -1.00 -15.60
CA PHE A 98 14.29 0.06 -16.57
C PHE A 98 14.15 -0.43 -18.00
N LEU A 99 14.64 -1.64 -18.30
CA LEU A 99 14.51 -2.24 -19.63
C LEU A 99 13.03 -2.48 -20.01
N LEU A 100 12.20 -2.90 -19.03
CA LEU A 100 10.75 -2.98 -19.23
C LEU A 100 10.13 -1.62 -19.54
N TRP A 101 10.52 -0.57 -18.81
CA TRP A 101 10.04 0.79 -19.07
C TRP A 101 10.43 1.26 -20.47
N ILE A 102 11.68 1.04 -20.87
CA ILE A 102 12.20 1.33 -22.22
C ILE A 102 11.36 0.59 -23.29
N LEU A 103 11.06 -0.69 -23.06
CA LEU A 103 10.23 -1.50 -23.95
C LEU A 103 8.82 -0.93 -24.09
N MET A 104 8.17 -0.52 -22.97
CA MET A 104 6.86 0.13 -23.02
C MET A 104 6.92 1.49 -23.73
N MET A 105 7.97 2.27 -23.52
CA MET A 105 8.21 3.52 -24.26
C MET A 105 8.38 3.30 -25.77
N CYS A 106 9.03 2.20 -26.20
CA CYS A 106 9.09 1.83 -27.63
C CYS A 106 7.68 1.65 -28.21
N ALA A 107 6.80 0.96 -27.48
CA ALA A 107 5.40 0.75 -27.90
C ALA A 107 4.61 2.07 -27.95
N VAL A 108 4.75 2.93 -26.92
CA VAL A 108 4.11 4.26 -26.88
C VAL A 108 4.57 5.12 -28.05
N GLY A 109 5.88 5.23 -28.30
CA GLY A 109 6.42 6.04 -29.42
C GLY A 109 6.05 5.47 -30.78
N GLY A 110 6.07 4.15 -30.97
CA GLY A 110 5.59 3.50 -32.18
C GLY A 110 4.11 3.80 -32.45
N THR A 111 3.28 3.77 -31.41
CA THR A 111 1.86 4.13 -31.51
C THR A 111 1.67 5.63 -31.82
N LEU A 112 2.48 6.51 -31.24
CA LEU A 112 2.49 7.95 -31.58
C LEU A 112 2.83 8.17 -33.05
N ILE A 113 3.88 7.55 -33.56
CA ILE A 113 4.26 7.65 -34.99
C ILE A 113 3.14 7.20 -35.93
N ALA A 114 2.38 6.13 -35.53
CA ALA A 114 1.29 5.59 -36.32
C ALA A 114 0.01 6.45 -36.29
N TYR A 115 -0.33 7.06 -35.15
CA TYR A 115 -1.66 7.63 -34.91
C TYR A 115 -1.68 9.12 -34.59
N VAL A 116 -0.54 9.76 -34.25
CA VAL A 116 -0.52 11.19 -33.96
C VAL A 116 -0.74 12.03 -35.23
N GLN A 117 -1.29 13.23 -35.08
CA GLN A 117 -1.49 14.14 -36.21
C GLN A 117 -0.11 14.59 -36.77
N ARG A 118 0.01 14.67 -38.10
CA ARG A 118 1.27 14.92 -38.79
C ARG A 118 2.02 16.13 -38.28
N GLU A 119 1.32 17.20 -37.91
CA GLU A 119 1.88 18.45 -37.41
C GLU A 119 2.47 18.37 -36.00
N TYR A 120 2.09 17.35 -35.19
CA TYR A 120 2.61 17.15 -33.84
C TYR A 120 3.63 16.01 -33.78
N GLU A 121 3.74 15.17 -34.82
CA GLU A 121 4.60 13.98 -34.77
C GLU A 121 6.06 14.35 -34.49
N THR A 122 6.63 15.27 -35.27
CA THR A 122 8.07 15.60 -35.17
C THR A 122 8.42 16.27 -33.83
N PRO A 123 7.72 17.32 -33.36
CA PRO A 123 8.07 17.92 -32.07
C PRO A 123 7.76 17.04 -30.86
N VAL A 124 6.70 16.21 -30.89
CA VAL A 124 6.38 15.29 -29.82
C VAL A 124 7.41 14.16 -29.77
N MET A 125 7.75 13.55 -30.92
CA MET A 125 8.73 12.46 -30.96
C MET A 125 10.15 12.93 -30.63
N ALA A 126 10.52 14.17 -30.89
CA ALA A 126 11.80 14.73 -30.43
C ALA A 126 11.91 14.73 -28.91
N VAL A 127 10.82 15.11 -28.21
CA VAL A 127 10.76 15.11 -26.75
C VAL A 127 10.68 13.69 -26.18
N VAL A 128 9.83 12.82 -26.75
CA VAL A 128 9.74 11.41 -26.34
C VAL A 128 11.08 10.70 -26.54
N GLY A 129 11.77 10.96 -27.66
CA GLY A 129 13.11 10.41 -27.94
C GLY A 129 14.16 10.88 -26.94
N LEU A 130 14.11 12.15 -26.50
CA LEU A 130 14.99 12.66 -25.46
C LEU A 130 14.76 11.93 -24.12
N CYS A 131 13.50 11.74 -23.72
CA CYS A 131 13.16 11.00 -22.49
C CYS A 131 13.59 9.51 -22.60
N GLN A 132 13.39 8.89 -23.77
CA GLN A 132 13.84 7.52 -24.04
C GLN A 132 15.36 7.37 -23.98
N LEU A 133 16.09 8.36 -24.48
CA LEU A 133 17.55 8.37 -24.44
C LEU A 133 18.08 8.35 -23.01
N PHE A 134 17.43 9.10 -22.09
CA PHE A 134 17.77 9.07 -20.68
C PHE A 134 17.47 7.71 -20.03
N LEU A 135 16.35 7.10 -20.34
CA LEU A 135 16.04 5.75 -19.86
C LEU A 135 17.07 4.73 -20.37
N LEU A 136 17.44 4.79 -21.66
CA LEU A 136 18.46 3.91 -22.23
C LEU A 136 19.83 4.11 -21.55
N SER A 137 20.17 5.34 -21.16
CA SER A 137 21.40 5.59 -20.42
C SER A 137 21.48 4.87 -19.06
N MET A 138 20.33 4.51 -18.46
CA MET A 138 20.30 3.76 -17.19
C MET A 138 20.75 2.30 -17.31
N VAL A 139 20.66 1.73 -18.54
CA VAL A 139 20.92 0.30 -18.78
C VAL A 139 22.04 0.02 -19.77
N VAL A 140 22.69 1.05 -20.30
CA VAL A 140 23.70 0.87 -21.37
C VAL A 140 25.06 0.41 -20.83
N GLY A 141 25.37 0.69 -19.54
CA GLY A 141 26.61 0.23 -18.88
C GLY A 141 27.89 0.78 -19.54
N LEU A 142 27.96 2.08 -19.85
CA LEU A 142 29.15 2.70 -20.45
C LEU A 142 30.13 3.15 -19.39
N GLN A 143 31.38 2.81 -19.54
CA GLN A 143 32.45 3.22 -18.64
C GLN A 143 33.43 4.18 -19.34
N PHE A 144 33.59 5.37 -18.77
CA PHE A 144 34.53 6.39 -19.22
C PHE A 144 35.50 6.76 -18.11
N GLY A 145 36.58 6.02 -17.99
CA GLY A 145 37.53 6.18 -16.89
C GLY A 145 36.83 5.87 -15.55
N PRO A 146 36.80 6.84 -14.61
CA PRO A 146 36.12 6.63 -13.30
C PRO A 146 34.60 6.85 -13.34
N VAL A 147 34.04 7.26 -14.48
CA VAL A 147 32.62 7.56 -14.64
C VAL A 147 31.91 6.38 -15.27
N GLU A 148 30.98 5.80 -14.56
CA GLU A 148 30.06 4.76 -15.05
C GLU A 148 28.68 5.37 -15.35
N ILE A 149 28.13 5.04 -16.52
CA ILE A 149 26.82 5.49 -16.97
C ILE A 149 25.90 4.30 -17.12
N GLY A 150 25.01 4.12 -16.16
CA GLY A 150 24.02 3.04 -16.12
C GLY A 150 24.63 1.68 -15.76
N SER A 151 23.76 0.71 -15.50
CA SER A 151 24.12 -0.67 -15.15
C SER A 151 23.50 -1.63 -16.17
N SER A 152 24.33 -2.41 -16.86
CA SER A 152 23.86 -3.37 -17.86
C SER A 152 23.35 -4.66 -17.20
N PRO A 153 22.17 -5.19 -17.64
CA PRO A 153 21.70 -6.49 -17.13
C PRO A 153 22.51 -7.68 -17.67
N PHE A 154 23.51 -7.44 -18.53
CA PHE A 154 24.35 -8.46 -19.16
C PHE A 154 25.73 -8.59 -18.53
N VAL A 155 26.00 -7.86 -17.43
CA VAL A 155 27.27 -7.95 -16.68
C VAL A 155 27.39 -9.34 -16.02
N THR A 156 28.56 -9.96 -16.15
CA THR A 156 28.83 -11.26 -15.53
C THR A 156 29.11 -11.12 -14.03
N LEU A 157 28.98 -12.22 -13.29
CA LEU A 157 29.34 -12.24 -11.86
C LEU A 157 30.80 -11.87 -11.61
N ALA A 158 31.69 -12.37 -12.46
CA ALA A 158 33.14 -12.11 -12.36
C ALA A 158 33.46 -10.61 -12.59
N GLU A 159 32.75 -9.93 -13.50
CA GLU A 159 32.87 -8.49 -13.73
C GLU A 159 32.28 -7.65 -12.59
N LYS A 160 31.16 -8.09 -12.00
CA LYS A 160 30.47 -7.36 -10.94
C LYS A 160 31.16 -7.52 -9.57
N PHE A 161 31.71 -8.70 -9.29
CA PHE A 161 32.32 -9.04 -8.00
C PHE A 161 33.81 -9.38 -8.13
N THR A 162 34.57 -8.47 -8.74
CA THR A 162 36.02 -8.64 -9.01
C THR A 162 36.83 -8.96 -7.77
N ASP A 163 36.44 -8.46 -6.61
CA ASP A 163 37.15 -8.62 -5.33
C ASP A 163 36.77 -9.92 -4.60
N ALA A 164 35.77 -10.65 -5.09
CA ALA A 164 35.39 -11.92 -4.45
C ALA A 164 36.43 -13.00 -4.66
N PRO A 165 36.92 -13.68 -3.61
CA PRO A 165 38.01 -14.64 -3.70
C PRO A 165 37.75 -15.78 -4.70
N ILE A 166 36.50 -16.18 -4.89
CA ILE A 166 36.14 -17.25 -5.81
C ILE A 166 36.45 -16.87 -7.25
N PHE A 167 36.20 -15.64 -7.67
CA PHE A 167 36.46 -15.17 -9.05
C PHE A 167 37.92 -14.81 -9.27
N GLN A 168 38.68 -14.48 -8.20
CA GLN A 168 40.12 -14.31 -8.29
C GLN A 168 40.83 -15.66 -8.54
N GLN A 169 40.30 -16.76 -8.01
CA GLN A 169 40.84 -18.10 -8.19
C GLN A 169 40.30 -18.82 -9.44
N ASN A 170 39.03 -18.61 -9.76
CA ASN A 170 38.34 -19.21 -10.89
C ASN A 170 37.40 -18.19 -11.54
N PRO A 171 37.88 -17.39 -12.52
CA PRO A 171 37.05 -16.39 -13.19
C PRO A 171 35.84 -16.97 -13.97
N ASP A 172 35.89 -18.25 -14.34
CA ASP A 172 34.84 -18.96 -15.07
C ASP A 172 33.86 -19.69 -14.13
N PHE A 173 33.91 -19.44 -12.82
CA PHE A 173 33.00 -20.06 -11.87
C PHE A 173 31.55 -19.69 -12.17
N ILE A 174 30.68 -20.69 -12.27
CA ILE A 174 29.24 -20.54 -12.44
C ILE A 174 28.56 -21.21 -11.24
N PRO A 175 27.76 -20.47 -10.45
CA PRO A 175 26.95 -21.06 -9.37
C PRO A 175 25.99 -22.14 -9.90
N ALA A 176 25.77 -23.18 -9.12
CA ALA A 176 24.81 -24.25 -9.46
C ALA A 176 23.35 -23.80 -9.40
N ASP A 177 23.07 -22.77 -8.61
CA ASP A 177 21.74 -22.15 -8.45
C ASP A 177 21.88 -20.63 -8.23
N GLY A 178 20.76 -19.91 -8.41
CA GLY A 178 20.69 -18.49 -8.12
C GLY A 178 20.18 -18.21 -6.70
N GLN A 179 20.21 -16.91 -6.32
CA GLN A 179 19.73 -16.44 -5.00
C GLN A 179 18.19 -16.50 -4.87
N GLY A 180 17.48 -16.63 -5.99
CA GLY A 180 16.02 -16.63 -6.03
C GLY A 180 15.39 -15.25 -6.16
N LEU A 181 14.10 -15.27 -6.42
CA LEU A 181 13.28 -14.07 -6.42
C LEU A 181 12.91 -13.71 -4.97
N ASN A 182 13.01 -12.44 -4.61
CA ASN A 182 12.57 -11.96 -3.29
C ASN A 182 11.18 -12.53 -2.96
N ASP A 183 11.03 -13.04 -1.76
CA ASP A 183 9.83 -13.77 -1.33
C ASP A 183 8.55 -12.94 -1.40
N LEU A 184 8.59 -11.64 -1.10
CA LEU A 184 7.45 -10.73 -1.25
C LEU A 184 6.99 -10.57 -2.70
N LEU A 185 7.89 -10.78 -3.66
CA LEU A 185 7.60 -10.71 -5.10
C LEU A 185 7.01 -12.02 -5.65
N GLN A 186 7.04 -13.12 -4.89
CA GLN A 186 6.51 -14.42 -5.29
C GLN A 186 4.99 -14.51 -5.10
N ASN A 187 4.27 -13.60 -5.74
CA ASN A 187 2.81 -13.52 -5.76
C ASN A 187 2.31 -13.35 -7.20
N PRO A 188 1.18 -13.95 -7.63
CA PRO A 188 0.63 -13.80 -8.98
C PRO A 188 0.43 -12.34 -9.42
N TRP A 189 0.14 -11.43 -8.50
CA TRP A 189 -0.03 -10.00 -8.81
C TRP A 189 1.26 -9.32 -9.23
N MET A 190 2.42 -9.84 -8.81
CA MET A 190 3.72 -9.38 -9.26
C MET A 190 3.94 -9.59 -10.76
N THR A 191 3.26 -10.55 -11.38
CA THR A 191 3.37 -10.76 -12.83
C THR A 191 2.65 -9.71 -13.66
N ILE A 192 1.66 -9.00 -13.08
CA ILE A 192 0.78 -8.09 -13.83
C ILE A 192 0.91 -6.64 -13.36
N HIS A 193 1.00 -6.40 -12.03
CA HIS A 193 1.00 -5.06 -11.45
C HIS A 193 2.17 -4.16 -11.94
N PRO A 194 3.47 -4.57 -11.86
CA PRO A 194 4.56 -3.71 -12.28
C PRO A 194 4.53 -3.37 -13.78
N PRO A 195 4.25 -4.30 -14.71
CA PRO A 195 4.03 -3.96 -16.11
C PRO A 195 2.94 -2.91 -16.33
N MET A 196 1.82 -2.99 -15.62
CA MET A 196 0.74 -1.99 -15.71
C MET A 196 1.20 -0.61 -15.24
N LEU A 197 1.95 -0.52 -14.13
CA LEU A 197 2.56 0.74 -13.68
C LEU A 197 3.50 1.33 -14.73
N PHE A 198 4.38 0.51 -15.33
CA PHE A 198 5.32 1.00 -16.34
C PHE A 198 4.63 1.45 -17.64
N VAL A 199 3.52 0.82 -18.04
CA VAL A 199 2.67 1.36 -19.12
C VAL A 199 2.11 2.72 -18.73
N GLY A 200 1.68 2.90 -17.47
CA GLY A 200 1.21 4.17 -16.92
C GLY A 200 2.29 5.26 -16.97
N PHE A 201 3.47 4.98 -16.42
CA PHE A 201 4.61 5.90 -16.39
C PHE A 201 5.09 6.26 -17.82
N SER A 202 5.19 5.27 -18.71
CA SER A 202 5.53 5.49 -20.12
C SER A 202 4.50 6.37 -20.83
N SER A 203 3.22 6.20 -20.53
CA SER A 203 2.15 6.96 -21.14
C SER A 203 2.09 8.41 -20.66
N MET A 204 2.56 8.70 -19.43
CA MET A 204 2.61 10.06 -18.88
C MET A 204 3.61 10.98 -19.60
N VAL A 205 4.58 10.42 -20.35
CA VAL A 205 5.46 11.24 -21.20
C VAL A 205 4.68 11.95 -22.32
N VAL A 206 3.52 11.39 -22.74
CA VAL A 206 2.79 11.91 -23.90
C VAL A 206 2.17 13.29 -23.65
N PRO A 207 1.36 13.52 -22.59
CA PRO A 207 0.87 14.87 -22.28
C PRO A 207 2.00 15.87 -22.03
N PHE A 208 3.12 15.46 -21.43
CA PHE A 208 4.32 16.26 -21.29
C PHE A 208 4.88 16.67 -22.65
N ALA A 209 5.12 15.70 -23.54
CA ALA A 209 5.69 15.96 -24.87
C ALA A 209 4.78 16.87 -25.71
N PHE A 210 3.46 16.71 -25.61
CA PHE A 210 2.51 17.63 -26.27
C PHE A 210 2.57 19.04 -25.68
N ALA A 211 2.71 19.19 -24.35
CA ALA A 211 2.85 20.50 -23.71
C ALA A 211 4.14 21.20 -24.14
N ILE A 212 5.28 20.49 -24.18
CA ILE A 212 6.55 21.02 -24.68
C ILE A 212 6.45 21.39 -26.17
N ALA A 213 5.86 20.51 -26.99
CA ALA A 213 5.65 20.78 -28.41
C ALA A 213 4.77 22.05 -28.63
N ALA A 214 3.73 22.19 -27.81
CA ALA A 214 2.86 23.38 -27.84
C ALA A 214 3.60 24.67 -27.51
N LEU A 215 4.42 24.65 -26.46
CA LEU A 215 5.25 25.79 -26.04
C LEU A 215 6.34 26.09 -27.09
N TRP A 216 6.99 25.05 -27.62
CA TRP A 216 8.03 25.20 -28.63
C TRP A 216 7.50 25.81 -29.93
N LYS A 217 6.39 25.25 -30.46
CA LYS A 217 5.77 25.65 -31.73
C LYS A 217 4.76 26.79 -31.62
N LYS A 218 4.57 27.38 -30.42
CA LYS A 218 3.58 28.44 -30.12
C LYS A 218 2.12 28.03 -30.45
N ARG A 219 1.80 26.73 -30.30
CA ARG A 219 0.46 26.18 -30.57
C ARG A 219 -0.33 26.01 -29.27
N PHE A 220 -0.49 27.09 -28.50
CA PHE A 220 -0.97 27.07 -27.11
C PHE A 220 -2.40 26.57 -26.93
N THR A 221 -3.25 26.61 -27.94
CA THR A 221 -4.66 26.24 -27.86
C THR A 221 -4.98 24.91 -28.53
N GLN A 222 -4.30 24.57 -29.62
CA GLN A 222 -4.63 23.44 -30.50
C GLN A 222 -4.16 22.07 -29.96
N TRP A 223 -3.12 22.07 -29.13
CA TRP A 223 -2.47 20.84 -28.65
C TRP A 223 -3.38 19.95 -27.77
N VAL A 224 -4.32 20.57 -27.02
CA VAL A 224 -5.18 19.86 -26.07
C VAL A 224 -6.02 18.78 -26.74
N ARG A 225 -6.52 19.06 -27.95
CA ARG A 225 -7.41 18.14 -28.64
C ARG A 225 -6.73 16.81 -28.99
N PRO A 226 -5.56 16.76 -29.64
CA PRO A 226 -4.84 15.54 -29.90
C PRO A 226 -4.25 14.91 -28.62
N ALA A 227 -3.89 15.67 -27.60
CA ALA A 227 -3.32 15.15 -26.35
C ALA A 227 -4.36 14.47 -25.43
N LEU A 228 -5.62 14.90 -25.44
CA LEU A 228 -6.66 14.42 -24.50
C LEU A 228 -6.86 12.90 -24.45
N PRO A 229 -6.97 12.13 -25.56
CA PRO A 229 -7.15 10.68 -25.48
C PRO A 229 -5.94 9.98 -24.85
N TRP A 230 -4.72 10.48 -25.11
CA TRP A 230 -3.49 9.96 -24.52
C TRP A 230 -3.40 10.25 -23.03
N THR A 231 -3.76 11.47 -22.62
CA THR A 231 -3.82 11.84 -21.20
C THR A 231 -4.83 10.97 -20.45
N LEU A 232 -6.03 10.75 -21.04
CA LEU A 232 -7.03 9.83 -20.48
C LEU A 232 -6.49 8.40 -20.34
N PHE A 233 -5.79 7.90 -21.36
CA PHE A 233 -5.19 6.58 -21.31
C PHE A 233 -4.14 6.51 -20.20
N ALA A 234 -3.25 7.51 -20.12
CA ALA A 234 -2.18 7.55 -19.14
C ALA A 234 -2.72 7.54 -17.70
N VAL A 235 -3.69 8.40 -17.39
CA VAL A 235 -4.27 8.44 -16.03
C VAL A 235 -5.12 7.21 -15.71
N MET A 236 -5.81 6.63 -16.70
CA MET A 236 -6.55 5.39 -16.51
C MET A 236 -5.63 4.24 -16.16
N ILE A 237 -4.60 4.00 -16.97
CA ILE A 237 -3.73 2.84 -16.82
C ILE A 237 -2.85 2.95 -15.55
N LEU A 238 -2.39 4.16 -15.22
CA LEU A 238 -1.65 4.41 -13.99
C LEU A 238 -2.55 4.18 -12.76
N GLY A 239 -3.80 4.65 -12.79
CA GLY A 239 -4.77 4.40 -11.73
C GLY A 239 -5.11 2.91 -11.55
N VAL A 240 -5.24 2.16 -12.64
CA VAL A 240 -5.41 0.69 -12.60
C VAL A 240 -4.16 0.04 -12.00
N GLY A 241 -2.96 0.47 -12.41
CA GLY A 241 -1.71 -0.02 -11.84
C GLY A 241 -1.62 0.21 -10.33
N ILE A 242 -1.96 1.41 -9.84
CA ILE A 242 -2.00 1.73 -8.41
C ILE A 242 -3.01 0.83 -7.68
N ALA A 243 -4.22 0.67 -8.22
CA ALA A 243 -5.24 -0.19 -7.63
C ALA A 243 -4.82 -1.67 -7.54
N MET A 244 -4.13 -2.17 -8.57
CA MET A 244 -3.58 -3.54 -8.56
C MET A 244 -2.47 -3.68 -7.52
N GLY A 245 -1.64 -2.64 -7.30
CA GLY A 245 -0.65 -2.60 -6.23
C GLY A 245 -1.28 -2.64 -4.85
N GLY A 246 -2.36 -1.88 -4.65
CA GLY A 246 -3.12 -1.93 -3.41
C GLY A 246 -3.74 -3.32 -3.15
N TYR A 247 -4.24 -4.00 -4.19
CA TYR A 247 -4.73 -5.37 -4.04
C TYR A 247 -3.60 -6.37 -3.74
N TRP A 248 -2.45 -6.21 -4.41
CA TRP A 248 -1.26 -7.02 -4.10
C TRP A 248 -0.82 -6.83 -2.64
N ALA A 249 -0.73 -5.59 -2.17
CA ALA A 249 -0.42 -5.29 -0.77
C ALA A 249 -1.41 -5.96 0.19
N TYR A 250 -2.71 -5.91 -0.12
CA TYR A 250 -3.78 -6.49 0.68
C TYR A 250 -3.68 -8.01 0.85
N VAL A 251 -3.26 -8.74 -0.21
CA VAL A 251 -3.19 -10.22 -0.17
C VAL A 251 -1.80 -10.77 0.15
N THR A 252 -0.77 -9.91 0.24
CA THR A 252 0.63 -10.36 0.37
C THR A 252 1.29 -9.83 1.64
N LEU A 253 1.01 -8.57 1.99
CA LEU A 253 1.68 -7.90 3.10
C LEU A 253 0.90 -8.07 4.40
N SER A 254 1.62 -8.18 5.50
CA SER A 254 1.07 -8.46 6.83
C SER A 254 0.46 -7.25 7.54
N PHE A 255 0.48 -6.04 6.94
CA PHE A 255 -0.07 -4.84 7.59
C PHE A 255 -1.61 -4.73 7.53
N GLY A 256 -2.32 -5.78 7.08
CA GLY A 256 -3.77 -5.91 7.19
C GLY A 256 -4.59 -4.93 6.34
N GLY A 257 -3.99 -4.28 5.33
CA GLY A 257 -4.63 -3.26 4.52
C GLY A 257 -4.16 -3.23 3.07
N TYR A 258 -4.88 -2.46 2.25
CA TYR A 258 -4.55 -2.24 0.84
C TYR A 258 -3.79 -0.92 0.61
N TRP A 259 -3.53 -0.13 1.65
CA TRP A 259 -2.82 1.14 1.60
C TRP A 259 -2.22 1.49 2.96
N ALA A 260 -0.93 1.72 3.03
CA ALA A 260 -0.20 2.03 4.26
C ALA A 260 0.51 3.39 4.25
N TRP A 261 0.28 4.24 3.23
CA TRP A 261 1.06 5.46 2.99
C TRP A 261 2.56 5.18 2.85
N ASP A 262 2.91 3.98 2.38
CA ASP A 262 4.30 3.65 2.07
C ASP A 262 4.87 4.66 1.05
N PRO A 263 6.15 5.07 1.16
CA PRO A 263 6.76 6.03 0.22
C PRO A 263 6.63 5.62 -1.25
N VAL A 264 6.67 4.33 -1.59
CA VAL A 264 6.53 3.84 -2.97
C VAL A 264 5.08 3.93 -3.45
N GLU A 265 4.11 3.61 -2.59
CA GLU A 265 2.68 3.83 -2.85
C GLU A 265 2.41 5.31 -3.13
N ASN A 266 2.87 6.19 -2.23
CA ASN A 266 2.75 7.64 -2.32
C ASN A 266 3.35 8.18 -3.61
N SER A 267 4.54 7.68 -3.98
CA SER A 267 5.26 8.13 -5.17
C SER A 267 4.52 7.85 -6.47
N SER A 268 3.73 6.77 -6.53
CA SER A 268 2.89 6.45 -7.70
C SER A 268 1.60 7.26 -7.74
N LEU A 269 1.03 7.60 -6.57
CA LEU A 269 -0.21 8.36 -6.43
C LEU A 269 -0.06 9.82 -6.86
N VAL A 270 1.06 10.47 -6.52
CA VAL A 270 1.30 11.90 -6.81
C VAL A 270 1.24 12.22 -8.31
N PRO A 271 1.96 11.53 -9.23
CA PRO A 271 1.84 11.79 -10.66
C PRO A 271 0.43 11.49 -11.21
N TRP A 272 -0.29 10.54 -10.62
CA TRP A 272 -1.67 10.26 -10.98
C TRP A 272 -2.61 11.42 -10.63
N LEU A 273 -2.53 11.97 -9.42
CA LEU A 273 -3.31 13.16 -9.00
C LEU A 273 -3.02 14.36 -9.89
N MET A 274 -1.75 14.62 -10.18
CA MET A 274 -1.32 15.69 -11.10
C MET A 274 -1.85 15.45 -12.52
N GLY A 275 -1.82 14.22 -13.01
CA GLY A 275 -2.35 13.84 -14.32
C GLY A 275 -3.87 14.01 -14.43
N ILE A 276 -4.63 13.66 -13.39
CA ILE A 276 -6.08 13.91 -13.31
C ILE A 276 -6.36 15.41 -13.33
N ALA A 277 -5.62 16.22 -12.55
CA ALA A 277 -5.75 17.67 -12.54
C ALA A 277 -5.42 18.29 -13.92
N ALA A 278 -4.34 17.81 -14.58
CA ALA A 278 -3.99 18.20 -15.95
C ALA A 278 -5.12 17.88 -16.93
N PHE A 279 -5.65 16.65 -16.88
CA PHE A 279 -6.77 16.26 -17.74
C PHE A 279 -8.00 17.18 -17.56
N HIS A 280 -8.37 17.50 -16.33
CA HIS A 280 -9.52 18.36 -16.04
C HIS A 280 -9.31 19.80 -16.53
N THR A 281 -8.11 20.37 -16.32
CA THR A 281 -7.78 21.72 -16.83
C THR A 281 -7.72 21.74 -18.37
N MET A 282 -7.24 20.65 -19.02
CA MET A 282 -7.30 20.49 -20.48
C MET A 282 -8.76 20.44 -20.99
N LEU A 283 -9.70 19.85 -20.23
CA LEU A 283 -11.11 19.88 -20.59
C LEU A 283 -11.68 21.28 -20.56
N VAL A 284 -11.33 22.06 -19.53
CA VAL A 284 -11.73 23.47 -19.42
C VAL A 284 -11.13 24.26 -20.57
N GLN A 285 -9.82 24.13 -20.83
CA GLN A 285 -9.17 24.79 -21.96
C GLN A 285 -9.85 24.46 -23.30
N LYS A 286 -10.20 23.18 -23.54
CA LYS A 286 -10.89 22.78 -24.79
C LYS A 286 -12.26 23.44 -24.95
N LYS A 287 -12.97 23.73 -23.84
CA LYS A 287 -14.36 24.17 -23.87
C LYS A 287 -14.51 25.69 -23.87
N SER A 288 -13.76 26.39 -23.05
CA SER A 288 -13.85 27.84 -22.83
C SER A 288 -12.61 28.62 -23.30
N GLY A 289 -11.50 27.95 -23.60
CA GLY A 289 -10.23 28.60 -23.88
C GLY A 289 -9.50 29.07 -22.62
N SER A 290 -10.08 28.91 -21.44
CA SER A 290 -9.43 29.28 -20.18
C SER A 290 -8.52 28.16 -19.67
N SER A 291 -7.75 28.43 -18.59
CA SER A 291 -6.87 27.46 -17.93
C SER A 291 -5.66 27.00 -18.77
N GLN A 292 -5.26 27.72 -19.79
CA GLN A 292 -4.13 27.33 -20.66
C GLN A 292 -2.83 27.17 -19.86
N LYS A 293 -2.54 28.12 -18.97
CA LYS A 293 -1.35 28.09 -18.12
C LYS A 293 -1.37 26.85 -17.21
N ALA A 294 -2.52 26.55 -16.59
CA ALA A 294 -2.67 25.40 -15.71
C ALA A 294 -2.53 24.06 -16.45
N SER A 295 -3.19 23.92 -17.64
CA SER A 295 -3.09 22.67 -18.40
C SER A 295 -1.66 22.36 -18.87
N LEU A 296 -0.91 23.38 -19.30
CA LEU A 296 0.49 23.22 -19.68
C LEU A 296 1.36 22.86 -18.48
N LEU A 297 1.27 23.65 -17.40
CA LEU A 297 2.08 23.44 -16.19
C LEU A 297 1.82 22.10 -15.53
N LEU A 298 0.54 21.70 -15.41
CA LEU A 298 0.17 20.43 -14.79
C LEU A 298 0.56 19.22 -15.66
N SER A 299 0.48 19.32 -16.98
CA SER A 299 0.97 18.26 -17.88
C SER A 299 2.49 18.10 -17.80
N ILE A 300 3.22 19.19 -17.62
CA ILE A 300 4.67 19.18 -17.36
C ILE A 300 4.95 18.58 -15.99
N GLY A 301 4.27 19.08 -14.97
CA GLY A 301 4.43 18.65 -13.57
C GLY A 301 4.12 17.17 -13.36
N ALA A 302 3.11 16.62 -14.02
CA ALA A 302 2.75 15.22 -13.90
C ALA A 302 3.91 14.30 -14.31
N TYR A 303 4.62 14.60 -15.40
CA TYR A 303 5.77 13.80 -15.82
C TYR A 303 7.01 14.04 -14.96
N ILE A 304 7.25 15.28 -14.51
CA ILE A 304 8.32 15.56 -13.55
C ILE A 304 8.10 14.72 -12.28
N MET A 305 6.85 14.58 -11.82
CA MET A 305 6.52 13.74 -10.66
C MET A 305 6.73 12.25 -10.92
N VAL A 306 6.54 11.75 -12.14
CA VAL A 306 6.93 10.37 -12.51
C VAL A 306 8.42 10.14 -12.31
N ILE A 307 9.26 11.08 -12.80
CA ILE A 307 10.72 10.96 -12.67
C ILE A 307 11.14 11.12 -11.21
N TYR A 308 10.54 12.06 -10.48
CA TYR A 308 10.81 12.25 -9.05
C TYR A 308 10.41 11.02 -8.23
N SER A 309 9.27 10.40 -8.56
CA SER A 309 8.85 9.13 -7.96
C SER A 309 9.87 8.03 -8.21
N THR A 310 10.43 7.97 -9.42
CA THR A 310 11.49 7.02 -9.76
C THR A 310 12.77 7.30 -8.96
N PHE A 311 13.13 8.57 -8.81
CA PHE A 311 14.25 8.96 -7.96
C PHE A 311 14.05 8.47 -6.51
N LEU A 312 12.89 8.75 -5.90
CA LEU A 312 12.58 8.32 -4.54
C LEU A 312 12.73 6.81 -4.35
N THR A 313 12.27 6.01 -5.33
CA THR A 313 12.19 4.55 -5.20
C THR A 313 13.47 3.82 -5.64
N ARG A 314 14.35 4.46 -6.41
CA ARG A 314 15.52 3.82 -7.06
C ARG A 314 16.87 4.40 -6.68
N SER A 315 16.93 5.51 -5.96
CA SER A 315 18.18 6.14 -5.51
C SER A 315 18.73 5.57 -4.20
N GLY A 316 18.04 4.64 -3.56
CA GLY A 316 18.39 4.15 -2.23
C GLY A 316 18.01 5.07 -1.06
N ILE A 317 17.58 6.32 -1.33
CA ILE A 317 17.34 7.34 -0.31
C ILE A 317 16.20 6.99 0.68
N LEU A 318 15.32 6.07 0.30
CA LEU A 318 14.22 5.55 1.13
C LEU A 318 14.44 4.10 1.56
N GLY A 319 15.67 3.55 1.43
CA GLY A 319 15.98 2.15 1.76
C GLY A 319 15.60 1.75 3.18
N ASP A 320 15.83 2.64 4.13
CA ASP A 320 15.56 2.39 5.55
C ASP A 320 14.11 2.64 5.99
N VAL A 321 13.27 3.22 5.11
CA VAL A 321 11.90 3.67 5.49
C VAL A 321 10.80 3.07 4.63
N SER A 322 11.14 2.26 3.62
CA SER A 322 10.17 1.57 2.75
C SER A 322 10.60 0.14 2.44
N VAL A 323 9.71 -0.80 2.66
CA VAL A 323 9.91 -2.22 2.29
C VAL A 323 9.93 -2.46 0.77
N HIS A 324 9.56 -1.47 -0.02
CA HIS A 324 9.46 -1.54 -1.49
C HIS A 324 10.59 -0.78 -2.20
N SER A 325 11.50 -0.11 -1.48
CA SER A 325 12.58 0.64 -2.11
C SER A 325 13.75 -0.28 -2.49
N PHE A 326 14.46 0.12 -3.53
CA PHE A 326 15.66 -0.58 -3.96
C PHE A 326 16.90 0.01 -3.27
N VAL A 327 17.88 -0.84 -3.01
CA VAL A 327 19.21 -0.39 -2.58
C VAL A 327 19.85 0.43 -3.70
N ASP A 328 20.63 1.46 -3.37
CA ASP A 328 21.34 2.27 -4.36
C ASP A 328 22.34 1.40 -5.16
N LEU A 329 22.17 1.34 -6.45
CA LEU A 329 23.09 0.70 -7.41
C LEU A 329 23.88 1.74 -8.24
N GLY A 330 24.12 2.93 -7.67
CA GLY A 330 24.95 3.98 -8.28
C GLY A 330 24.18 4.91 -9.24
N LEU A 331 22.86 4.84 -9.33
CA LEU A 331 22.05 5.66 -10.25
C LEU A 331 21.57 7.00 -9.65
N TYR A 332 21.92 7.32 -8.41
CA TYR A 332 21.46 8.53 -7.72
C TYR A 332 21.71 9.80 -8.53
N ASN A 333 22.96 10.05 -8.92
CA ASN A 333 23.35 11.26 -9.65
C ASN A 333 22.67 11.33 -11.02
N GLN A 334 22.57 10.22 -11.73
CA GLN A 334 21.97 10.14 -13.05
C GLN A 334 20.47 10.45 -13.01
N LEU A 335 19.73 9.91 -12.03
CA LEU A 335 18.32 10.22 -11.80
C LEU A 335 18.12 11.70 -11.44
N LEU A 336 18.99 12.27 -10.61
CA LEU A 336 18.97 13.69 -10.26
C LEU A 336 19.18 14.57 -11.49
N ILE A 337 20.17 14.26 -12.34
CA ILE A 337 20.42 14.98 -13.62
C ILE A 337 19.18 14.90 -14.51
N TRP A 338 18.52 13.76 -14.57
CA TRP A 338 17.30 13.59 -15.36
C TRP A 338 16.16 14.49 -14.87
N ILE A 339 15.88 14.56 -13.56
CA ILE A 339 14.89 15.46 -12.97
C ILE A 339 15.22 16.92 -13.33
N LEU A 340 16.46 17.33 -13.11
CA LEU A 340 16.90 18.71 -13.37
C LEU A 340 16.77 19.07 -14.85
N MET A 341 17.15 18.18 -15.76
CA MET A 341 17.04 18.42 -17.19
C MET A 341 15.59 18.52 -17.67
N VAL A 342 14.72 17.58 -17.27
CA VAL A 342 13.29 17.61 -17.67
C VAL A 342 12.59 18.79 -17.01
N GLY A 343 12.94 19.11 -15.77
CA GLY A 343 12.47 20.31 -15.06
C GLY A 343 12.90 21.59 -15.76
N ALA A 344 14.18 21.74 -16.10
CA ALA A 344 14.70 22.90 -16.82
C ALA A 344 14.04 23.04 -18.21
N LEU A 345 13.91 21.94 -18.95
CA LEU A 345 13.23 21.93 -20.25
C LEU A 345 11.75 22.37 -20.10
N GLY A 346 11.02 21.71 -19.18
CA GLY A 346 9.58 21.92 -19.05
C GLY A 346 9.23 23.28 -18.44
N ILE A 347 9.72 23.53 -17.23
CA ILE A 347 9.44 24.77 -16.51
C ILE A 347 10.16 25.96 -17.16
N GLY A 348 11.42 25.78 -17.58
CA GLY A 348 12.19 26.83 -18.26
C GLY A 348 11.50 27.31 -19.54
N LEU A 349 11.03 26.37 -20.39
CA LEU A 349 10.28 26.72 -21.60
C LEU A 349 8.92 27.37 -21.27
N PHE A 350 8.24 26.88 -20.23
CA PHE A 350 6.98 27.49 -19.77
C PHE A 350 7.17 28.92 -19.29
N VAL A 351 8.18 29.19 -18.48
CA VAL A 351 8.52 30.52 -17.99
C VAL A 351 8.94 31.44 -19.15
N TYR A 352 9.79 30.95 -20.06
CA TYR A 352 10.22 31.70 -21.25
C TYR A 352 9.03 32.13 -22.13
N ARG A 353 7.99 31.27 -22.25
CA ARG A 353 6.80 31.56 -23.06
C ARG A 353 5.63 32.19 -22.29
N TYR A 354 5.79 32.42 -20.97
CA TYR A 354 4.70 32.82 -20.08
C TYR A 354 3.96 34.06 -20.54
N GLY A 355 4.67 35.10 -21.03
CA GLY A 355 4.09 36.34 -21.52
C GLY A 355 3.40 36.22 -22.89
N GLU A 356 3.69 35.14 -23.66
CA GLU A 356 3.04 34.91 -24.96
C GLU A 356 1.76 34.07 -24.84
N LEU A 357 1.50 33.48 -23.66
CA LEU A 357 0.33 32.63 -23.46
C LEU A 357 -0.94 33.48 -23.48
N PRO A 358 -1.97 33.10 -24.26
CA PRO A 358 -3.20 33.83 -24.35
C PRO A 358 -3.88 33.99 -22.98
N VAL A 359 -4.37 35.17 -22.72
CA VAL A 359 -5.17 35.47 -21.53
C VAL A 359 -6.64 35.30 -21.92
N PRO A 360 -7.46 34.60 -21.13
CA PRO A 360 -8.87 34.45 -21.42
C PRO A 360 -9.59 35.78 -21.34
N ASP A 361 -10.49 36.06 -22.29
CA ASP A 361 -11.29 37.29 -22.32
C ASP A 361 -12.27 37.39 -21.14
N GLN A 362 -12.66 36.26 -20.57
CA GLN A 362 -13.58 36.19 -19.44
C GLN A 362 -13.08 35.20 -18.38
N GLN A 363 -13.22 35.62 -17.11
CA GLN A 363 -12.96 34.71 -15.99
C GLN A 363 -14.11 33.73 -15.78
N PRO A 364 -13.83 32.50 -15.29
CA PRO A 364 -14.86 31.54 -14.94
C PRO A 364 -15.83 32.13 -13.89
N LYS A 365 -17.11 32.01 -14.15
CA LYS A 365 -18.15 32.46 -13.18
C LYS A 365 -18.34 31.38 -12.11
N THR A 366 -18.60 31.81 -10.86
CA THR A 366 -18.69 30.91 -9.70
C THR A 366 -19.73 29.80 -9.83
N LEU A 367 -20.89 30.05 -10.42
CA LEU A 367 -21.94 29.05 -10.64
C LEU A 367 -21.81 28.41 -12.03
N SER A 368 -20.63 27.89 -12.33
CA SER A 368 -20.35 27.19 -13.61
C SER A 368 -19.55 25.91 -13.38
N ARG A 369 -19.72 24.92 -14.28
CA ARG A 369 -18.87 23.69 -14.27
C ARG A 369 -17.41 24.02 -14.40
N GLU A 370 -17.07 25.04 -15.16
CA GLU A 370 -15.70 25.48 -15.37
C GLU A 370 -15.02 25.84 -14.05
N PHE A 371 -15.67 26.67 -13.24
CA PHE A 371 -15.16 27.06 -11.92
C PHE A 371 -15.03 25.85 -10.98
N MET A 372 -16.06 24.97 -10.94
CA MET A 372 -16.02 23.77 -10.08
C MET A 372 -14.88 22.81 -10.46
N VAL A 373 -14.63 22.64 -11.76
CA VAL A 373 -13.53 21.79 -12.25
C VAL A 373 -12.17 22.39 -11.88
N LEU A 374 -12.01 23.70 -11.95
CA LEU A 374 -10.78 24.38 -11.55
C LEU A 374 -10.52 24.25 -10.05
N CYS A 375 -11.53 24.47 -9.23
CA CYS A 375 -11.43 24.25 -7.79
C CYS A 375 -11.05 22.79 -7.48
N GLY A 376 -11.69 21.80 -8.14
CA GLY A 376 -11.36 20.40 -7.98
C GLY A 376 -9.93 20.07 -8.36
N ALA A 377 -9.43 20.62 -9.46
CA ALA A 377 -8.03 20.49 -9.86
C ALA A 377 -7.07 21.09 -8.82
N THR A 378 -7.43 22.22 -8.20
CA THR A 378 -6.64 22.84 -7.12
C THR A 378 -6.57 21.93 -5.89
N PHE A 379 -7.68 21.31 -5.47
CA PHE A 379 -7.68 20.35 -4.36
C PHE A 379 -6.83 19.12 -4.66
N LEU A 380 -6.88 18.58 -5.88
CA LEU A 380 -6.04 17.46 -6.29
C LEU A 380 -4.54 17.82 -6.24
N VAL A 381 -4.17 19.01 -6.72
CA VAL A 381 -2.77 19.50 -6.66
C VAL A 381 -2.32 19.73 -5.22
N ALA A 382 -3.18 20.28 -4.37
CA ALA A 382 -2.89 20.46 -2.95
C ALA A 382 -2.68 19.12 -2.25
N THR A 383 -3.51 18.11 -2.56
CA THR A 383 -3.34 16.75 -2.04
C THR A 383 -2.01 16.15 -2.50
N ALA A 384 -1.68 16.27 -3.79
CA ALA A 384 -0.40 15.83 -4.33
C ALA A 384 0.78 16.51 -3.65
N ALA A 385 0.68 17.82 -3.36
CA ALA A 385 1.71 18.59 -2.66
C ALA A 385 1.92 18.11 -1.21
N VAL A 386 0.84 17.87 -0.46
CA VAL A 386 0.93 17.32 0.90
C VAL A 386 1.63 15.95 0.89
N ILE A 387 1.21 15.07 -0.02
CA ILE A 387 1.75 13.71 -0.09
C ILE A 387 3.23 13.75 -0.45
N ILE A 388 3.62 14.50 -1.48
CA ILE A 388 5.02 14.53 -1.92
C ILE A 388 5.95 15.20 -0.90
N LEU A 389 5.48 16.24 -0.22
CA LEU A 389 6.25 16.89 0.84
C LEU A 389 6.45 15.95 2.04
N GLY A 390 5.41 15.24 2.47
CA GLY A 390 5.53 14.23 3.52
C GLY A 390 6.46 13.08 3.14
N THR A 391 6.34 12.56 1.92
CA THR A 391 7.19 11.47 1.42
C THR A 391 8.64 11.90 1.24
N SER A 392 8.89 13.19 0.98
CA SER A 392 10.24 13.76 0.86
C SER A 392 10.84 14.20 2.20
N ALA A 393 10.12 14.04 3.32
CA ALA A 393 10.60 14.46 4.64
C ALA A 393 11.96 13.85 5.04
N PRO A 394 12.27 12.57 4.75
CA PRO A 394 13.60 12.02 5.00
C PRO A 394 14.71 12.76 4.26
N ILE A 395 14.47 13.19 3.00
CA ILE A 395 15.44 13.95 2.20
C ILE A 395 15.75 15.31 2.85
N PHE A 396 14.68 16.03 3.23
CA PHE A 396 14.85 17.30 3.94
C PHE A 396 15.49 17.09 5.31
N GLY A 397 15.14 15.99 6.00
CA GLY A 397 15.75 15.59 7.26
C GLY A 397 17.25 15.39 7.15
N GLN A 398 17.74 14.71 6.13
CA GLN A 398 19.16 14.49 5.88
C GLN A 398 19.97 15.81 5.71
N ILE A 399 19.32 16.87 5.21
CA ILE A 399 19.97 18.18 5.04
C ILE A 399 20.04 18.94 6.36
N PHE A 400 19.05 18.79 7.26
CA PHE A 400 18.87 19.63 8.44
C PHE A 400 18.95 18.90 9.79
N ARG A 401 19.08 17.57 9.81
CA ARG A 401 19.06 16.72 11.02
C ARG A 401 20.02 15.56 10.88
N ASP A 402 20.59 15.12 12.00
CA ASP A 402 21.51 13.96 12.03
C ASP A 402 20.77 12.62 11.88
N ASN A 403 19.47 12.56 12.14
CA ASN A 403 18.68 11.32 12.10
C ASN A 403 17.34 11.56 11.38
N PRO A 404 17.30 11.50 10.05
CA PRO A 404 16.10 11.72 9.27
C PRO A 404 15.10 10.56 9.46
N SER A 405 13.83 10.90 9.75
CA SER A 405 12.75 9.91 9.89
C SER A 405 11.60 10.20 8.92
N ALA A 406 10.89 9.13 8.50
CA ALA A 406 9.65 9.28 7.76
C ALA A 406 8.55 9.91 8.63
N VAL A 407 7.61 10.60 8.01
CA VAL A 407 6.42 11.08 8.71
C VAL A 407 5.43 9.93 8.92
N PRO A 408 4.75 9.89 10.08
CA PRO A 408 3.81 8.82 10.39
C PRO A 408 2.54 8.88 9.51
N GLN A 409 1.80 7.77 9.44
CA GLN A 409 0.56 7.65 8.65
C GLN A 409 -0.49 8.69 9.03
N GLU A 410 -0.57 9.06 10.33
CA GLU A 410 -1.48 10.08 10.86
C GLU A 410 -1.29 11.44 10.21
N PHE A 411 -0.05 11.78 9.81
CA PHE A 411 0.23 13.02 9.07
C PHE A 411 -0.56 13.04 7.75
N TYR A 412 -0.47 11.97 6.97
CA TYR A 412 -1.17 11.90 5.68
C TYR A 412 -2.69 11.92 5.88
N ASN A 413 -3.20 11.10 6.80
CA ASN A 413 -4.64 11.05 7.10
C ASN A 413 -5.17 12.42 7.53
N ARG A 414 -4.45 13.11 8.42
CA ARG A 414 -4.85 14.43 8.95
C ARG A 414 -4.94 15.49 7.86
N TRP A 415 -3.97 15.53 6.94
CA TRP A 415 -3.87 16.60 5.96
C TRP A 415 -4.60 16.31 4.65
N THR A 416 -4.70 15.03 4.25
CA THR A 416 -5.39 14.68 3.00
C THR A 416 -6.90 14.57 3.15
N LEU A 417 -7.43 14.22 4.33
CA LEU A 417 -8.87 14.05 4.56
C LEU A 417 -9.69 15.34 4.27
N PRO A 418 -9.31 16.53 4.76
CA PRO A 418 -10.03 17.79 4.41
C PRO A 418 -9.97 18.09 2.91
N LEU A 419 -8.83 17.79 2.26
CA LEU A 419 -8.69 17.98 0.81
C LEU A 419 -9.54 16.99 0.03
N ALA A 420 -9.65 15.76 0.51
CA ALA A 420 -10.53 14.74 -0.06
C ALA A 420 -12.01 15.13 0.00
N LEU A 421 -12.46 15.69 1.12
CA LEU A 421 -13.80 16.29 1.22
C LEU A 421 -14.07 17.29 0.10
N GLY A 422 -13.10 18.16 -0.17
CA GLY A 422 -13.21 19.19 -1.22
C GLY A 422 -13.35 18.59 -2.61
N PHE A 423 -12.43 17.70 -3.03
CA PHE A 423 -12.48 17.17 -4.39
C PHE A 423 -13.60 16.13 -4.60
N VAL A 424 -14.01 15.35 -3.59
CA VAL A 424 -15.17 14.43 -3.68
C VAL A 424 -16.48 15.22 -3.82
N PHE A 425 -16.66 16.27 -3.02
CA PHE A 425 -17.82 17.16 -3.17
C PHE A 425 -17.88 17.78 -4.55
N LEU A 426 -16.76 18.31 -5.05
CA LEU A 426 -16.67 18.92 -6.37
C LEU A 426 -16.82 17.92 -7.52
N ALA A 427 -16.44 16.67 -7.34
CA ALA A 427 -16.68 15.59 -8.29
C ALA A 427 -18.17 15.30 -8.46
N GLY A 428 -18.97 15.42 -7.41
CA GLY A 428 -20.42 15.37 -7.45
C GLY A 428 -21.05 16.61 -8.09
N LEU A 429 -20.60 17.77 -7.67
CA LEU A 429 -21.16 19.07 -8.07
C LEU A 429 -20.85 19.42 -9.53
N GLY A 430 -19.61 19.19 -9.96
CA GLY A 430 -19.11 19.58 -11.28
C GLY A 430 -19.87 18.94 -12.45
N GLN A 431 -20.42 17.74 -12.29
CA GLN A 431 -21.21 17.09 -13.33
C GLN A 431 -22.67 17.61 -13.39
N LEU A 432 -23.18 18.14 -12.29
CA LEU A 432 -24.54 18.69 -12.22
C LEU A 432 -24.61 20.10 -12.84
N PHE A 433 -23.52 20.84 -12.83
CA PHE A 433 -23.48 22.22 -13.33
C PHE A 433 -23.32 22.28 -14.85
N TRP A 434 -23.86 23.34 -15.46
CA TRP A 434 -23.66 23.63 -16.87
C TRP A 434 -22.28 24.28 -17.09
N TRP A 435 -21.79 24.18 -18.31
CA TRP A 435 -20.55 24.86 -18.69
C TRP A 435 -20.63 26.39 -18.55
N ARG A 436 -21.76 26.94 -18.87
CA ARG A 436 -22.10 28.34 -18.63
C ARG A 436 -22.71 28.52 -17.26
N THR A 437 -22.83 29.79 -16.82
CA THR A 437 -23.44 30.15 -15.54
C THR A 437 -24.87 29.64 -15.44
N MET A 438 -25.22 29.10 -14.27
CA MET A 438 -26.58 28.78 -13.87
C MET A 438 -27.12 29.83 -12.95
N ASP A 439 -28.43 30.07 -13.03
CA ASP A 439 -29.16 30.84 -12.04
C ASP A 439 -29.40 30.03 -10.75
N VAL A 440 -29.60 30.72 -9.63
CA VAL A 440 -29.73 30.10 -8.31
C VAL A 440 -30.95 29.14 -8.26
N ALA A 441 -32.05 29.47 -8.92
CA ALA A 441 -33.24 28.62 -8.95
C ALA A 441 -32.97 27.26 -9.63
N THR A 442 -32.27 27.29 -10.75
CA THR A 442 -31.85 26.05 -11.45
C THR A 442 -30.84 25.22 -10.62
N VAL A 443 -29.88 25.88 -9.95
CA VAL A 443 -28.95 25.23 -9.03
C VAL A 443 -29.73 24.47 -7.95
N ASN A 444 -30.66 25.13 -7.27
CA ASN A 444 -31.48 24.50 -6.23
C ASN A 444 -32.26 23.28 -6.75
N GLN A 445 -32.84 23.37 -7.96
CA GLN A 445 -33.57 22.25 -8.56
C GLN A 445 -32.70 21.03 -8.86
N VAL A 446 -31.47 21.23 -9.37
CA VAL A 446 -30.58 20.11 -9.71
C VAL A 446 -29.92 19.51 -8.49
N LEU A 447 -29.74 20.27 -7.41
CA LEU A 447 -29.11 19.81 -6.17
C LEU A 447 -30.07 19.11 -5.21
N LEU A 448 -31.37 19.49 -5.22
CA LEU A 448 -32.35 19.02 -4.24
C LEU A 448 -32.39 17.48 -4.15
N LYS A 449 -32.55 16.78 -5.27
CA LYS A 449 -32.65 15.32 -5.27
C LYS A 449 -31.37 14.63 -4.81
N PRO A 450 -30.17 14.92 -5.36
CA PRO A 450 -28.92 14.33 -4.87
C PRO A 450 -28.67 14.57 -3.38
N ILE A 451 -28.93 15.76 -2.87
CA ILE A 451 -28.79 16.11 -1.45
C ILE A 451 -29.77 15.29 -0.60
N THR A 452 -31.06 15.23 -0.98
CA THR A 452 -32.07 14.47 -0.24
C THR A 452 -31.69 12.98 -0.16
N PHE A 453 -31.32 12.37 -1.29
CA PHE A 453 -30.91 10.95 -1.28
C PHE A 453 -29.62 10.73 -0.49
N ALA A 454 -28.64 11.64 -0.57
CA ALA A 454 -27.41 11.57 0.21
C ALA A 454 -27.71 11.65 1.72
N THR A 455 -28.59 12.60 2.12
CA THR A 455 -28.99 12.74 3.54
C THR A 455 -29.69 11.47 4.04
N ILE A 456 -30.66 10.95 3.29
CA ILE A 456 -31.38 9.71 3.67
C ILE A 456 -30.39 8.54 3.79
N SER A 457 -29.48 8.37 2.82
CA SER A 457 -28.51 7.27 2.86
C SER A 457 -27.52 7.42 4.00
N THR A 458 -27.09 8.65 4.31
CA THR A 458 -26.20 8.91 5.45
C THR A 458 -26.89 8.60 6.77
N ILE A 459 -28.13 9.04 6.94
CA ILE A 459 -28.95 8.72 8.12
C ILE A 459 -29.16 7.20 8.23
N ALA A 460 -29.45 6.52 7.12
CA ALA A 460 -29.59 5.07 7.12
C ALA A 460 -28.33 4.35 7.58
N VAL A 461 -27.15 4.78 7.12
CA VAL A 461 -25.87 4.22 7.61
C VAL A 461 -25.69 4.48 9.10
N LEU A 462 -26.00 5.69 9.60
CA LEU A 462 -25.88 6.02 11.02
C LEU A 462 -26.81 5.20 11.90
N VAL A 463 -28.03 4.88 11.42
CA VAL A 463 -29.06 4.18 12.21
C VAL A 463 -28.89 2.65 12.14
N PHE A 464 -28.57 2.11 10.94
CA PHE A 464 -28.58 0.68 10.70
C PHE A 464 -27.19 0.02 10.72
N THR A 465 -26.12 0.80 10.93
CA THR A 465 -24.76 0.25 11.02
C THR A 465 -24.05 0.83 12.25
N PRO A 466 -23.00 0.18 12.73
CA PRO A 466 -22.22 0.66 13.87
C PRO A 466 -21.31 1.86 13.55
N PHE A 467 -21.51 2.53 12.42
CA PHE A 467 -20.69 3.66 12.00
C PHE A 467 -20.65 4.78 13.04
N ALA A 468 -21.80 5.12 13.63
CA ALA A 468 -21.87 6.16 14.64
C ALA A 468 -21.07 5.80 15.90
N GLU A 469 -21.17 4.54 16.35
CA GLU A 469 -20.47 4.04 17.55
C GLU A 469 -18.94 4.00 17.36
N GLN A 470 -18.48 3.70 16.15
CA GLN A 470 -17.06 3.56 15.85
C GLN A 470 -16.39 4.88 15.47
N THR A 471 -17.14 5.78 14.82
CA THR A 471 -16.61 7.05 14.36
C THR A 471 -16.80 8.17 15.38
N ILE A 472 -17.92 8.12 16.14
CA ILE A 472 -18.24 9.08 17.19
C ILE A 472 -17.90 8.41 18.52
N VAL A 473 -16.62 8.26 18.84
CA VAL A 473 -16.18 7.91 20.18
C VAL A 473 -16.54 9.09 21.08
N LEU A 474 -17.64 8.97 21.83
CA LEU A 474 -17.92 9.91 22.93
C LEU A 474 -16.76 9.80 23.92
N PRO A 475 -16.07 10.90 24.28
CA PRO A 475 -15.04 10.84 25.31
C PRO A 475 -15.66 10.21 26.55
N SER A 476 -15.14 9.06 26.98
CA SER A 476 -15.51 8.49 28.26
C SER A 476 -15.14 9.51 29.31
N ALA A 477 -16.13 10.10 29.98
CA ALA A 477 -16.07 11.03 31.08
C ALA A 477 -14.86 11.96 31.13
N ALA A 478 -15.10 13.26 31.01
CA ALA A 478 -14.09 14.30 31.17
C ALA A 478 -13.11 13.96 32.31
N PRO A 479 -11.77 14.21 32.15
CA PRO A 479 -10.85 14.06 33.25
C PRO A 479 -11.37 14.92 34.42
N SER A 480 -11.56 14.32 35.55
CA SER A 480 -11.99 14.95 36.78
C SER A 480 -10.90 15.81 37.39
N GLY A 481 -10.59 16.92 36.69
CA GLY A 481 -9.75 17.99 37.20
C GLY A 481 -10.59 19.25 37.44
N PRO A 482 -10.31 20.08 38.48
CA PRO A 482 -11.07 21.27 38.76
C PRO A 482 -11.04 22.21 37.57
N ALA A 483 -12.22 22.49 37.00
CA ALA A 483 -12.40 23.46 35.90
C ALA A 483 -11.96 24.82 36.38
N THR A 484 -10.80 25.30 35.96
CA THR A 484 -10.42 26.70 36.09
C THR A 484 -11.30 27.54 35.17
N ALA A 485 -12.15 28.36 35.79
CA ALA A 485 -13.21 29.17 35.15
C ALA A 485 -12.70 30.34 34.26
N SER A 486 -11.65 30.14 33.45
CA SER A 486 -11.09 31.15 32.54
C SER A 486 -10.81 30.70 31.12
N ALA A 487 -11.39 29.56 30.71
CA ALA A 487 -11.26 29.11 29.33
C ALA A 487 -12.22 29.92 28.42
N GLY A 488 -11.70 30.83 27.63
CA GLY A 488 -12.48 31.60 26.65
C GLY A 488 -13.03 30.71 25.53
N LEU A 489 -13.98 31.26 24.74
CA LEU A 489 -14.68 30.56 23.63
C LEU A 489 -13.72 29.87 22.64
N THR A 490 -12.48 30.35 22.51
CA THR A 490 -11.44 29.80 21.64
C THR A 490 -10.85 28.49 22.16
N SER A 491 -10.72 28.30 23.49
CA SER A 491 -10.25 27.04 24.06
C SER A 491 -11.32 25.95 23.95
N SER A 492 -12.59 26.28 24.12
CA SER A 492 -13.69 25.33 23.95
C SER A 492 -13.88 24.86 22.50
N LEU A 493 -13.58 25.70 21.51
CA LEU A 493 -13.61 25.34 20.08
C LEU A 493 -12.43 24.46 19.69
N SER A 494 -11.22 24.73 20.22
CA SER A 494 -10.05 23.89 19.96
C SER A 494 -10.22 22.49 20.58
N ASP A 495 -10.78 22.41 21.77
CA ASP A 495 -11.03 21.15 22.48
C ASP A 495 -12.14 20.33 21.79
N PHE A 496 -13.20 21.00 21.33
CA PHE A 496 -14.23 20.38 20.50
C PHE A 496 -13.64 19.82 19.21
N TRP A 497 -12.79 20.61 18.50
CA TRP A 497 -12.17 20.16 17.24
C TRP A 497 -11.17 19.04 17.46
N ALA A 498 -10.42 19.08 18.53
CA ALA A 498 -9.51 17.99 18.91
C ALA A 498 -10.27 16.67 19.22
N SER A 499 -11.45 16.78 19.84
CA SER A 499 -12.24 15.61 20.23
C SER A 499 -13.12 15.05 19.10
N TYR A 500 -13.73 15.90 18.30
CA TYR A 500 -14.76 15.50 17.32
C TYR A 500 -14.41 15.82 15.85
N GLY A 501 -13.32 16.51 15.59
CA GLY A 501 -12.98 16.99 14.24
C GLY A 501 -12.83 15.87 13.22
N GLN A 502 -12.19 14.76 13.57
CA GLN A 502 -12.01 13.62 12.70
C GLN A 502 -13.34 12.89 12.44
N ALA A 503 -14.15 12.70 13.48
CA ALA A 503 -15.47 12.09 13.36
C ALA A 503 -16.40 12.90 12.44
N LEU A 504 -16.40 14.22 12.60
CA LEU A 504 -17.16 15.13 11.74
C LEU A 504 -16.69 15.08 10.29
N GLN A 505 -15.37 15.04 10.04
CA GLN A 505 -14.81 14.90 8.70
C GLN A 505 -15.20 13.58 8.04
N MET A 506 -15.17 12.47 8.78
CA MET A 506 -15.60 11.15 8.28
C MET A 506 -17.09 11.13 7.95
N LEU A 507 -17.94 11.72 8.79
CA LEU A 507 -19.37 11.86 8.54
C LEU A 507 -19.64 12.72 7.29
N LEU A 508 -18.93 13.83 7.15
CA LEU A 508 -19.00 14.67 5.97
C LEU A 508 -18.51 13.94 4.72
N LEU A 509 -17.43 13.12 4.83
CA LEU A 509 -16.93 12.33 3.71
C LEU A 509 -17.96 11.29 3.26
N LEU A 510 -18.63 10.63 4.19
CA LEU A 510 -19.73 9.72 3.89
C LEU A 510 -20.86 10.43 3.13
N PHE A 511 -21.30 11.59 3.64
CA PHE A 511 -22.35 12.39 3.01
C PHE A 511 -21.97 12.86 1.60
N VAL A 512 -20.78 13.44 1.42
CA VAL A 512 -20.35 13.95 0.10
C VAL A 512 -20.10 12.82 -0.89
N SER A 513 -19.74 11.62 -0.42
CA SER A 513 -19.59 10.43 -1.28
C SER A 513 -20.95 9.95 -1.79
N PHE A 514 -21.98 9.90 -0.97
CA PHE A 514 -23.36 9.65 -1.42
C PHE A 514 -23.86 10.76 -2.34
N PHE A 515 -23.57 12.01 -2.02
CA PHE A 515 -23.92 13.14 -2.89
C PHE A 515 -23.26 13.00 -4.27
N ALA A 516 -21.98 12.66 -4.33
CA ALA A 516 -21.28 12.40 -5.59
C ALA A 516 -21.88 11.20 -6.35
N LEU A 517 -22.24 10.13 -5.66
CA LEU A 517 -22.88 8.95 -6.24
C LEU A 517 -24.22 9.31 -6.88
N PHE A 518 -25.12 9.93 -6.14
CA PHE A 518 -26.47 10.26 -6.63
C PHE A 518 -26.45 11.40 -7.65
N GLY A 519 -25.57 12.38 -7.48
CA GLY A 519 -25.38 13.46 -8.44
C GLY A 519 -24.95 12.92 -9.81
N ASN A 520 -23.85 12.15 -9.83
CA ASN A 520 -23.33 11.54 -11.06
C ASN A 520 -24.27 10.45 -11.61
N GLY A 521 -24.94 9.67 -10.76
CA GLY A 521 -25.95 8.69 -11.13
C GLY A 521 -27.14 9.33 -11.86
N SER A 522 -27.59 10.50 -11.40
CA SER A 522 -28.68 11.26 -12.06
C SER A 522 -28.28 11.77 -13.45
N VAL A 523 -27.01 12.18 -13.60
CA VAL A 523 -26.44 12.60 -14.90
C VAL A 523 -26.29 11.38 -15.81
N LEU A 524 -25.74 10.28 -15.29
CA LEU A 524 -25.56 9.03 -16.02
C LEU A 524 -26.89 8.52 -16.58
N TRP A 525 -27.93 8.49 -15.75
CA TRP A 525 -29.27 8.07 -16.16
C TRP A 525 -29.84 8.92 -17.30
N ARG A 526 -29.72 10.25 -17.23
CA ARG A 526 -30.15 11.15 -18.30
C ARG A 526 -29.36 10.93 -19.59
N VAL A 527 -28.05 10.76 -19.48
CA VAL A 527 -27.16 10.58 -20.64
C VAL A 527 -27.39 9.22 -21.31
N LEU A 528 -27.63 8.16 -20.56
CA LEU A 528 -27.93 6.82 -21.10
C LEU A 528 -29.24 6.82 -21.91
N ARG A 529 -30.26 7.60 -21.48
CA ARG A 529 -31.53 7.74 -22.22
C ARG A 529 -31.43 8.64 -23.46
N GLY A 530 -30.45 9.54 -23.50
CA GLY A 530 -30.27 10.46 -24.63
C GLY A 530 -29.15 10.02 -25.57
N ASN A 531 -27.91 10.16 -25.15
CA ASN A 531 -26.72 9.79 -25.93
C ASN A 531 -25.75 8.97 -25.10
N PRO A 532 -25.83 7.63 -25.10
CA PRO A 532 -24.96 6.75 -24.26
C PRO A 532 -23.46 6.95 -24.48
N ARG A 533 -23.04 7.42 -25.66
CA ARG A 533 -21.61 7.70 -25.94
C ARG A 533 -21.02 8.80 -25.05
N MET A 534 -21.89 9.61 -24.44
CA MET A 534 -21.50 10.68 -23.51
C MET A 534 -21.38 10.20 -22.06
N ALA A 535 -21.73 8.95 -21.77
CA ALA A 535 -21.85 8.41 -20.40
C ALA A 535 -20.51 8.27 -19.67
N GLY A 536 -19.37 8.19 -20.40
CA GLY A 536 -18.08 7.84 -19.83
C GLY A 536 -17.68 8.70 -18.61
N GLY A 537 -17.81 10.03 -18.68
CA GLY A 537 -17.45 10.88 -17.55
C GLY A 537 -18.34 10.68 -16.31
N ALA A 538 -19.66 10.56 -16.48
CA ALA A 538 -20.57 10.30 -15.35
C ALA A 538 -20.33 8.90 -14.75
N LEU A 539 -20.08 7.90 -15.59
CA LEU A 539 -19.77 6.52 -15.16
C LEU A 539 -18.46 6.48 -14.36
N THR A 540 -17.39 7.17 -14.83
CA THR A 540 -16.12 7.30 -14.10
C THR A 540 -16.34 7.88 -12.70
N HIS A 541 -17.15 8.95 -12.56
CA HIS A 541 -17.38 9.57 -11.25
C HIS A 541 -18.33 8.74 -10.36
N VAL A 542 -19.25 7.95 -10.92
CA VAL A 542 -20.03 6.96 -10.16
C VAL A 542 -19.08 5.89 -9.59
N GLY A 543 -18.18 5.33 -10.42
CA GLY A 543 -17.16 4.40 -9.95
C GLY A 543 -16.27 4.99 -8.88
N PHE A 544 -15.82 6.22 -9.06
CA PHE A 544 -15.02 6.94 -8.05
C PHE A 544 -15.77 7.11 -6.72
N ALA A 545 -17.06 7.52 -6.74
CA ALA A 545 -17.84 7.65 -5.52
C ALA A 545 -18.04 6.29 -4.81
N LEU A 546 -18.26 5.20 -5.55
CA LEU A 546 -18.31 3.84 -4.99
C LEU A 546 -16.97 3.41 -4.39
N THR A 547 -15.85 3.76 -5.02
CA THR A 547 -14.50 3.51 -4.47
C THR A 547 -14.33 4.19 -3.12
N ILE A 548 -14.70 5.48 -3.00
CA ILE A 548 -14.60 6.22 -1.72
C ILE A 548 -15.54 5.60 -0.66
N LEU A 549 -16.77 5.23 -1.01
CA LEU A 549 -17.69 4.54 -0.10
C LEU A 549 -17.11 3.19 0.35
N GLY A 550 -16.45 2.45 -0.54
CA GLY A 550 -15.75 1.21 -0.22
C GLY A 550 -14.57 1.44 0.74
N ILE A 551 -13.79 2.52 0.55
CA ILE A 551 -12.71 2.92 1.47
C ILE A 551 -13.26 3.25 2.86
N ILE A 552 -14.33 4.07 2.92
CA ILE A 552 -14.97 4.41 4.20
C ILE A 552 -15.47 3.16 4.92
N ALA A 553 -16.13 2.26 4.20
CA ALA A 553 -16.67 1.03 4.79
C ALA A 553 -15.58 0.07 5.24
N SER A 554 -14.56 -0.18 4.43
CA SER A 554 -13.52 -1.17 4.72
C SER A 554 -12.52 -0.73 5.79
N ASN A 555 -12.24 0.58 5.93
CA ASN A 555 -11.34 1.13 6.94
C ASN A 555 -12.09 1.68 8.17
N GLY A 556 -13.28 2.28 7.95
CA GLY A 556 -14.09 2.84 9.05
C GLY A 556 -14.84 1.78 9.87
N PHE A 557 -15.03 0.58 9.32
CA PHE A 557 -15.66 -0.57 10.00
C PHE A 557 -14.72 -1.77 10.11
N ASP A 558 -13.43 -1.54 9.95
CA ASP A 558 -12.43 -2.57 10.20
C ASP A 558 -12.55 -3.06 11.64
N ARG A 559 -12.66 -4.36 11.82
CA ARG A 559 -12.73 -4.98 13.15
C ARG A 559 -11.65 -6.04 13.22
N ALA A 560 -10.68 -5.81 14.08
CA ALA A 560 -9.93 -6.92 14.63
C ALA A 560 -10.90 -7.88 15.30
N LEU A 561 -10.75 -9.17 15.11
CA LEU A 561 -11.64 -10.17 15.70
C LEU A 561 -11.57 -10.17 17.24
N PRO A 562 -10.41 -10.00 17.90
CA PRO A 562 -10.40 -9.80 19.33
C PRO A 562 -10.70 -8.33 19.68
N ARG A 563 -11.76 -8.07 20.44
CA ARG A 563 -11.86 -6.97 21.39
C ARG A 563 -11.58 -7.58 22.75
N LEU A 564 -10.35 -7.50 23.20
CA LEU A 564 -10.00 -7.94 24.53
C LEU A 564 -10.49 -6.88 25.54
N ASP A 565 -11.71 -7.04 26.03
CA ASP A 565 -12.16 -6.40 27.29
C ASP A 565 -11.60 -7.14 28.52
N GLU A 566 -10.80 -8.22 28.32
CA GLU A 566 -10.19 -9.00 29.40
C GLU A 566 -8.70 -9.21 29.13
N PRO A 567 -7.81 -8.87 30.08
CA PRO A 567 -6.39 -9.20 29.99
C PRO A 567 -6.22 -10.73 30.16
N GLN A 568 -5.87 -11.43 29.09
CA GLN A 568 -5.48 -12.83 29.14
C GLN A 568 -4.02 -12.97 28.74
N MET A 569 -3.16 -12.99 29.74
CA MET A 569 -1.73 -13.34 29.79
C MET A 569 -0.77 -12.18 30.13
N ALA A 570 0.10 -12.43 31.10
CA ALA A 570 0.93 -11.47 31.79
C ALA A 570 2.22 -11.02 31.05
N ASP A 571 2.45 -11.45 29.80
CA ASP A 571 3.57 -10.99 28.96
C ASP A 571 3.11 -10.04 27.84
N GLU A 572 2.00 -9.32 28.05
CA GLU A 572 1.26 -8.55 27.03
C GLU A 572 1.87 -7.19 26.64
N GLU A 573 3.00 -6.76 27.14
CA GLU A 573 3.65 -5.53 26.66
C GLU A 573 4.17 -5.67 25.22
N GLN A 574 4.32 -6.89 24.67
CA GLN A 574 4.79 -7.14 23.31
C GLN A 574 3.71 -7.62 22.32
N MET A 575 2.54 -8.07 22.77
CA MET A 575 1.46 -8.49 21.85
C MET A 575 0.44 -7.37 21.67
N SER A 576 0.25 -6.92 20.41
CA SER A 576 -0.77 -5.92 20.12
C SER A 576 -2.16 -6.43 20.48
N ARG A 577 -3.09 -5.54 20.89
CA ARG A 577 -4.50 -5.86 21.25
C ARG A 577 -5.30 -6.54 20.13
N GLU A 578 -4.67 -6.85 19.02
CA GLU A 578 -5.27 -7.36 17.78
C GLU A 578 -4.91 -8.83 17.52
N ASN A 579 -4.01 -9.42 18.33
CA ASN A 579 -3.48 -10.76 18.18
C ASN A 579 -4.02 -11.69 19.28
N PHE A 580 -4.26 -12.97 18.95
CA PHE A 580 -4.66 -13.97 19.91
C PHE A 580 -4.00 -15.32 19.63
N VAL A 581 -3.72 -16.06 20.68
CA VAL A 581 -3.09 -17.39 20.59
C VAL A 581 -4.16 -18.46 20.37
N VAL A 582 -3.92 -19.35 19.43
CA VAL A 582 -4.74 -20.54 19.17
C VAL A 582 -3.85 -21.76 19.22
N SER A 583 -4.14 -22.66 20.15
CA SER A 583 -3.48 -23.96 20.25
C SER A 583 -4.08 -24.96 19.27
N LYS A 584 -3.28 -25.94 18.87
CA LYS A 584 -3.72 -26.99 17.96
C LYS A 584 -4.98 -27.70 18.46
N ASP A 585 -5.95 -27.88 17.55
CA ASP A 585 -7.26 -28.50 17.79
C ASP A 585 -8.13 -27.85 18.87
N GLN A 586 -7.71 -26.72 19.44
CA GLN A 586 -8.53 -25.93 20.33
C GLN A 586 -9.32 -24.87 19.54
N THR A 587 -10.61 -24.72 19.90
CA THR A 587 -11.47 -23.72 19.30
C THR A 587 -11.58 -22.50 20.19
N ARG A 588 -11.14 -21.34 19.71
CA ARG A 588 -11.37 -20.04 20.34
C ARG A 588 -12.63 -19.39 19.76
N VAL A 589 -13.47 -18.88 20.66
CA VAL A 589 -14.70 -18.14 20.28
C VAL A 589 -14.46 -16.66 20.54
N ILE A 590 -14.42 -15.85 19.46
CA ILE A 590 -14.10 -14.45 19.53
C ILE A 590 -15.13 -13.67 18.71
N ASN A 591 -15.89 -12.79 19.34
CA ASN A 591 -16.94 -12.00 18.68
C ASN A 591 -17.91 -12.84 17.82
N GLY A 592 -18.24 -14.06 18.27
CA GLY A 592 -19.12 -15.01 17.56
C GLY A 592 -18.44 -15.77 16.42
N TYR A 593 -17.15 -15.53 16.14
CA TYR A 593 -16.34 -16.38 15.27
C TYR A 593 -15.76 -17.53 16.07
N ARG A 594 -15.81 -18.73 15.54
CA ARG A 594 -15.09 -19.91 16.06
C ARG A 594 -13.86 -20.12 15.19
N VAL A 595 -12.68 -20.00 15.77
CA VAL A 595 -11.38 -20.15 15.08
C VAL A 595 -10.66 -21.36 15.67
N THR A 596 -10.27 -22.29 14.84
CA THR A 596 -9.57 -23.51 15.23
C THR A 596 -8.32 -23.69 14.37
N TYR A 597 -7.15 -23.79 15.00
CA TYR A 597 -5.92 -24.20 14.32
C TYR A 597 -5.90 -25.72 14.25
N ARG A 598 -5.77 -26.28 13.04
CA ARG A 598 -5.79 -27.73 12.82
C ARG A 598 -4.39 -28.34 12.78
N GLU A 599 -3.60 -27.87 11.85
CA GLU A 599 -2.27 -28.44 11.61
C GLU A 599 -1.39 -27.48 10.79
N LYS A 600 -0.08 -27.72 10.87
CA LYS A 600 0.92 -27.14 9.99
C LYS A 600 1.23 -28.13 8.87
N THR A 601 1.03 -27.72 7.63
CA THR A 601 1.40 -28.45 6.43
C THR A 601 2.52 -27.70 5.71
N THR A 602 3.03 -28.25 4.63
CA THR A 602 4.00 -27.58 3.77
C THR A 602 3.42 -27.36 2.39
N THR A 603 3.68 -26.18 1.82
CA THR A 603 3.39 -25.91 0.42
C THR A 603 4.32 -26.72 -0.49
N ASP A 604 4.06 -26.77 -1.80
CA ASP A 604 4.93 -27.43 -2.79
C ASP A 604 6.38 -26.92 -2.77
N ARG A 605 6.62 -25.77 -2.12
CA ARG A 605 7.94 -25.14 -1.94
C ARG A 605 8.55 -25.34 -0.56
N GLY A 606 8.03 -26.25 0.24
CA GLY A 606 8.51 -26.49 1.59
C GLY A 606 8.21 -25.41 2.63
N ARG A 607 7.37 -24.39 2.29
CA ARG A 607 6.99 -23.30 3.20
C ARG A 607 5.89 -23.73 4.15
N GLY A 608 5.95 -23.33 5.42
CA GLY A 608 4.93 -23.64 6.41
C GLY A 608 3.57 -23.03 6.06
N GLN A 609 2.55 -23.86 5.90
CA GLN A 609 1.17 -23.48 5.67
C GLN A 609 0.31 -23.93 6.85
N TYR A 610 -0.47 -23.04 7.42
CA TYR A 610 -1.25 -23.26 8.64
C TYR A 610 -2.72 -23.41 8.28
N ILE A 611 -3.35 -24.50 8.68
CA ILE A 611 -4.76 -24.78 8.40
C ILE A 611 -5.61 -24.20 9.52
N ILE A 612 -6.35 -23.15 9.23
CA ILE A 612 -7.22 -22.44 10.18
C ILE A 612 -8.67 -22.60 9.75
N ASP A 613 -9.45 -23.35 10.52
CA ASP A 613 -10.91 -23.44 10.33
C ASP A 613 -11.60 -22.28 11.02
N VAL A 614 -12.43 -21.57 10.28
CA VAL A 614 -13.22 -20.44 10.77
C VAL A 614 -14.69 -20.70 10.53
N THR A 615 -15.50 -20.51 11.58
CA THR A 615 -16.97 -20.46 11.45
C THR A 615 -17.44 -19.09 11.88
N ASP A 616 -18.12 -18.38 10.98
CA ASP A 616 -18.58 -17.02 11.21
C ASP A 616 -19.91 -16.98 12.04
N PRO A 617 -20.33 -15.79 12.54
CA PRO A 617 -21.59 -15.65 13.28
C PRO A 617 -22.86 -16.06 12.53
N LYS A 618 -22.77 -16.20 11.18
CA LYS A 618 -23.86 -16.71 10.32
C LYS A 618 -23.80 -18.24 10.13
N ASN A 619 -22.96 -18.95 10.93
CA ASN A 619 -22.69 -20.40 10.81
C ASN A 619 -22.13 -20.85 9.44
N ARG A 620 -21.45 -19.98 8.70
CA ARG A 620 -20.70 -20.37 7.50
C ARG A 620 -19.31 -20.84 7.92
N SER A 621 -18.96 -22.09 7.61
CA SER A 621 -17.64 -22.65 7.89
C SER A 621 -16.78 -22.64 6.63
N TYR A 622 -15.52 -22.25 6.79
CA TYR A 622 -14.51 -22.20 5.73
C TYR A 622 -13.11 -22.35 6.32
N THR A 623 -12.19 -22.86 5.51
CA THR A 623 -10.80 -23.02 5.90
C THR A 623 -9.95 -21.94 5.24
N LEU A 624 -9.07 -21.33 6.02
CA LEU A 624 -8.03 -20.40 5.58
C LEU A 624 -6.67 -21.06 5.73
N ARG A 625 -5.73 -20.71 4.84
CA ARG A 625 -4.42 -21.35 4.72
C ARG A 625 -3.29 -20.31 4.67
N PRO A 626 -3.14 -19.44 5.68
CA PRO A 626 -2.02 -18.53 5.74
C PRO A 626 -0.68 -19.27 5.72
N VAL A 627 0.35 -18.61 5.16
CA VAL A 627 1.68 -19.17 5.02
C VAL A 627 2.66 -18.34 5.82
N ALA A 628 3.51 -18.99 6.63
CA ALA A 628 4.60 -18.34 7.34
C ALA A 628 5.87 -19.17 7.22
N TYR A 629 7.00 -18.52 6.94
CA TYR A 629 8.30 -19.18 6.77
C TYR A 629 9.44 -18.20 7.00
N GLN A 630 10.60 -18.72 7.31
CA GLN A 630 11.83 -17.97 7.47
C GLN A 630 12.56 -17.87 6.12
N GLY A 631 12.92 -16.66 5.71
CA GLY A 631 13.68 -16.40 4.50
C GLY A 631 15.18 -16.67 4.69
N SER A 632 15.96 -16.48 3.62
CA SER A 632 17.40 -16.73 3.60
C SER A 632 18.23 -15.81 4.52
N ASN A 633 17.66 -14.72 5.00
CA ASN A 633 18.26 -13.74 5.91
C ASN A 633 17.70 -13.83 7.35
N ASP A 634 17.15 -14.99 7.73
CA ASP A 634 16.50 -15.26 9.02
C ASP A 634 15.28 -14.39 9.35
N GLN A 635 14.81 -13.61 8.40
CA GLN A 635 13.58 -12.81 8.54
C GLN A 635 12.34 -13.66 8.27
N TRP A 636 11.33 -13.53 9.13
CA TRP A 636 10.03 -14.19 8.92
C TRP A 636 9.16 -13.45 7.92
N PHE A 637 8.60 -14.20 6.98
CA PHE A 637 7.62 -13.74 6.00
C PHE A 637 6.26 -14.33 6.32
N LEU A 638 5.26 -13.46 6.52
CA LEU A 638 3.89 -13.82 6.85
C LEU A 638 3.00 -13.47 5.67
N HIS A 639 2.42 -14.47 5.03
CA HIS A 639 1.44 -14.29 3.96
C HIS A 639 0.05 -14.63 4.48
N PRO A 640 -0.84 -13.65 4.56
CA PRO A 640 -2.22 -13.86 4.98
C PRO A 640 -3.00 -14.68 3.94
N ASP A 641 -4.10 -15.27 4.40
CA ASP A 641 -5.14 -15.78 3.51
C ASP A 641 -6.45 -15.01 3.73
N VAL A 642 -7.18 -14.78 2.66
CA VAL A 642 -8.36 -13.91 2.66
C VAL A 642 -9.56 -14.64 2.10
N LYS A 643 -10.61 -14.80 2.91
CA LYS A 643 -11.90 -15.29 2.44
C LYS A 643 -12.80 -14.14 2.04
N THR A 644 -13.07 -14.05 0.74
CA THR A 644 -13.88 -12.98 0.15
C THR A 644 -15.36 -13.35 0.12
N PHE A 645 -16.20 -12.46 0.64
CA PHE A 645 -17.65 -12.45 0.49
C PHE A 645 -18.10 -11.10 -0.10
N LEU A 646 -19.31 -11.03 -0.64
CA LEU A 646 -19.81 -9.77 -1.18
C LEU A 646 -19.95 -8.67 -0.11
N GLU A 647 -20.36 -9.07 1.10
CA GLU A 647 -20.59 -8.15 2.23
C GLU A 647 -19.34 -7.86 3.06
N LYS A 648 -18.35 -8.72 3.04
CA LYS A 648 -17.11 -8.57 3.84
C LYS A 648 -16.03 -9.54 3.36
N ASP A 649 -14.78 -9.18 3.61
CA ASP A 649 -13.67 -10.14 3.60
C ASP A 649 -13.29 -10.52 5.03
N VAL A 650 -12.78 -11.73 5.20
CA VAL A 650 -12.15 -12.22 6.44
C VAL A 650 -10.69 -12.49 6.13
N PHE A 651 -9.83 -11.70 6.73
CA PHE A 651 -8.38 -11.73 6.59
C PHE A 651 -7.79 -12.45 7.80
N VAL A 652 -6.89 -13.42 7.59
CA VAL A 652 -6.18 -14.13 8.65
C VAL A 652 -4.69 -14.23 8.29
N ALA A 653 -3.84 -13.74 9.19
CA ALA A 653 -2.41 -13.96 9.18
C ALA A 653 -2.01 -14.79 10.41
N VAL A 654 -0.93 -15.55 10.30
CA VAL A 654 -0.43 -16.42 11.36
C VAL A 654 1.04 -16.12 11.61
N THR A 655 1.40 -15.91 12.88
CA THR A 655 2.78 -15.85 13.34
C THR A 655 3.08 -17.14 14.11
N PRO A 656 3.99 -18.00 13.61
CA PRO A 656 4.38 -19.22 14.30
C PRO A 656 5.07 -18.94 15.64
N LYS A 657 5.03 -19.89 16.56
CA LYS A 657 5.73 -19.83 17.86
C LYS A 657 7.19 -19.43 17.69
N GLU A 658 7.87 -20.02 16.73
CA GLU A 658 9.28 -19.78 16.43
C GLU A 658 9.57 -18.31 16.00
N ALA A 659 8.59 -17.65 15.39
CA ALA A 659 8.70 -16.26 14.93
C ALA A 659 8.44 -15.22 16.02
N THR A 660 7.85 -15.61 17.16
CA THR A 660 7.48 -14.69 18.24
C THR A 660 8.66 -14.29 19.12
N GLY A 661 9.80 -14.98 18.99
CA GLY A 661 10.92 -14.81 19.90
C GLY A 661 10.66 -15.33 21.33
N MET A 662 9.47 -15.84 21.57
CA MET A 662 9.10 -16.54 22.80
C MET A 662 9.67 -17.96 22.77
N ASN A 663 10.98 -18.06 22.63
CA ASN A 663 11.65 -19.33 22.91
C ASN A 663 11.50 -19.58 24.41
N SER A 664 10.94 -20.74 24.77
CA SER A 664 11.18 -21.31 26.07
C SER A 664 12.68 -21.15 26.34
N GLN A 665 13.04 -20.32 27.33
CA GLN A 665 14.41 -20.30 27.85
C GLN A 665 14.82 -21.78 27.94
N GLU A 666 16.04 -22.09 27.54
CA GLU A 666 16.70 -23.38 27.82
C GLU A 666 16.79 -23.50 29.36
N GLY A 667 15.67 -23.75 30.00
CA GLY A 667 15.44 -23.91 31.42
C GLY A 667 14.30 -24.90 31.61
N THR A 668 14.15 -25.41 32.78
CA THR A 668 13.10 -26.35 33.17
C THR A 668 11.75 -25.92 32.59
N PRO A 669 10.99 -26.80 31.91
CA PRO A 669 9.66 -26.47 31.41
C PRO A 669 8.82 -25.81 32.49
N GLY A 670 8.13 -24.70 32.17
CA GLY A 670 7.36 -23.96 33.19
C GLY A 670 6.61 -22.76 32.60
N GLY A 671 5.86 -22.06 33.43
CA GLY A 671 5.15 -20.83 33.08
C GLY A 671 4.15 -20.40 34.14
N GLU A 672 3.42 -19.30 33.91
CA GLU A 672 2.36 -18.82 34.80
C GLU A 672 0.96 -19.01 34.18
N PHE A 673 -0.04 -19.27 35.01
CA PHE A 673 -1.44 -19.35 34.59
C PHE A 673 -2.36 -18.80 35.68
N GLN A 674 -3.53 -18.32 35.30
CA GLN A 674 -4.54 -17.78 36.23
C GLN A 674 -5.76 -18.66 36.25
N LEU A 675 -6.31 -18.84 37.49
CA LEU A 675 -7.57 -19.52 37.70
C LEU A 675 -8.46 -18.71 38.63
N SER A 676 -9.76 -18.70 38.37
CA SER A 676 -10.76 -18.25 39.32
C SER A 676 -11.18 -19.40 40.24
N ARG A 677 -11.73 -19.10 41.39
CA ARG A 677 -12.26 -20.10 42.32
C ARG A 677 -13.31 -21.02 41.64
N GLY A 678 -13.06 -22.31 41.64
CA GLY A 678 -13.90 -23.32 41.01
C GLY A 678 -13.49 -23.65 39.57
N ASP A 679 -12.57 -22.91 38.96
CA ASP A 679 -12.10 -23.18 37.62
C ASP A 679 -11.06 -24.31 37.56
N SER A 680 -10.85 -24.84 36.39
CA SER A 680 -9.80 -25.83 36.09
C SER A 680 -9.16 -25.59 34.75
N THR A 681 -7.88 -25.95 34.62
CA THR A 681 -7.09 -25.88 33.37
C THR A 681 -6.32 -27.18 33.16
N THR A 682 -5.85 -27.40 31.93
CA THR A 682 -4.95 -28.51 31.61
C THR A 682 -3.59 -27.97 31.19
N LEU A 683 -2.53 -28.63 31.62
CA LEU A 683 -1.13 -28.27 31.34
C LEU A 683 -0.42 -29.44 30.66
N GLY A 684 0.70 -29.15 29.95
CA GLY A 684 1.56 -30.15 29.33
C GLY A 684 0.83 -30.99 28.29
N ASP A 685 0.18 -30.33 27.32
CA ASP A 685 -0.59 -30.98 26.25
C ASP A 685 -1.58 -32.04 26.78
N GLN A 686 -2.37 -31.64 27.77
CA GLN A 686 -3.35 -32.46 28.50
C GLN A 686 -2.74 -33.58 29.38
N GLN A 687 -1.49 -33.43 29.80
CA GLN A 687 -0.86 -34.36 30.71
C GLN A 687 -1.41 -34.21 32.14
N TYR A 688 -1.62 -32.97 32.57
CA TYR A 688 -2.12 -32.66 33.90
C TYR A 688 -3.37 -31.78 33.86
N ALA A 689 -4.38 -32.08 34.68
CA ALA A 689 -5.54 -31.24 34.94
C ALA A 689 -5.38 -30.59 36.33
N ILE A 690 -5.47 -29.27 36.42
CA ILE A 690 -5.39 -28.53 37.71
C ILE A 690 -6.74 -27.86 37.96
N ALA A 691 -7.35 -28.16 39.09
CA ALA A 691 -8.60 -27.54 39.54
C ALA A 691 -8.33 -26.71 40.79
N PHE A 692 -8.69 -25.45 40.74
CA PHE A 692 -8.61 -24.54 41.89
C PHE A 692 -9.94 -24.57 42.69
N LYS A 693 -9.91 -25.11 43.90
CA LYS A 693 -11.09 -25.34 44.71
C LYS A 693 -11.49 -24.11 45.53
N ASP A 694 -10.57 -23.65 46.41
CA ASP A 694 -10.86 -22.54 47.31
C ASP A 694 -9.58 -21.93 47.89
N PHE A 695 -9.70 -20.72 48.43
CA PHE A 695 -8.69 -20.10 49.24
C PHE A 695 -8.81 -20.54 50.70
N SER A 696 -7.68 -20.70 51.40
CA SER A 696 -7.61 -20.93 52.84
C SER A 696 -6.81 -19.84 53.50
N MET A 697 -7.45 -19.00 54.34
CA MET A 697 -6.75 -18.01 55.13
C MET A 697 -6.00 -18.70 56.27
N LEU A 698 -4.66 -18.66 56.20
CA LEU A 698 -3.79 -19.33 57.19
C LEU A 698 -3.30 -18.36 58.27
N LYS A 699 -3.09 -17.06 57.91
CA LYS A 699 -2.74 -16.00 58.85
C LYS A 699 -3.33 -14.67 58.39
N GLY A 700 -3.83 -13.84 59.35
CA GLY A 700 -4.44 -12.55 59.08
C GLY A 700 -5.90 -12.46 59.49
N PRO A 701 -6.64 -11.38 59.10
CA PRO A 701 -8.04 -11.20 59.47
C PRO A 701 -8.93 -12.33 58.92
N GLY A 702 -9.56 -13.14 59.76
CA GLY A 702 -10.42 -14.26 59.39
C GLY A 702 -9.74 -15.62 59.36
N ALA A 703 -8.47 -15.74 59.77
CA ALA A 703 -7.81 -17.03 59.91
C ALA A 703 -8.43 -17.89 61.04
N SER A 704 -8.70 -19.17 60.79
CA SER A 704 -9.02 -20.15 61.78
C SER A 704 -7.78 -20.41 62.66
N SER A 705 -7.91 -20.51 63.95
CA SER A 705 -6.88 -20.51 65.01
C SER A 705 -5.92 -21.71 65.09
N SER A 706 -5.45 -22.24 63.96
CA SER A 706 -4.38 -23.24 63.87
C SER A 706 -3.20 -22.65 63.14
N SER A 707 -2.10 -22.40 63.85
CA SER A 707 -0.81 -22.08 63.25
C SER A 707 -0.39 -23.19 62.28
N HIS A 708 -0.40 -22.90 61.01
CA HIS A 708 0.11 -23.86 60.01
C HIS A 708 1.66 -23.91 60.13
N GLU A 709 2.21 -25.05 60.39
CA GLU A 709 3.62 -25.33 60.65
C GLU A 709 4.59 -24.78 59.56
N ARG A 710 4.06 -24.35 58.42
CA ARG A 710 4.79 -23.81 57.29
C ARG A 710 4.77 -22.29 57.19
N VAL A 711 3.98 -21.56 58.03
CA VAL A 711 3.85 -20.10 57.92
C VAL A 711 4.80 -19.43 58.96
N PRO A 712 5.78 -18.60 58.54
CA PRO A 712 6.67 -17.91 59.47
C PRO A 712 5.93 -16.94 60.41
N ASP A 713 6.52 -16.74 61.64
CA ASP A 713 5.95 -15.85 62.63
C ASP A 713 5.96 -14.36 62.25
N ASP A 714 6.79 -13.98 61.31
CA ASP A 714 6.93 -12.61 60.81
C ASP A 714 6.04 -12.32 59.57
N ALA A 715 5.23 -13.28 59.10
CA ALA A 715 4.25 -13.02 58.06
C ALA A 715 3.08 -12.18 58.59
N GLN A 716 2.68 -11.10 57.89
CA GLN A 716 1.49 -10.30 58.18
C GLN A 716 0.20 -11.00 57.74
N MET A 717 0.27 -11.62 56.54
CA MET A 717 -0.85 -12.35 55.95
C MET A 717 -0.32 -13.60 55.25
N ALA A 718 -1.08 -14.71 55.31
CA ALA A 718 -0.78 -15.91 54.59
C ALA A 718 -2.07 -16.56 54.04
N VAL A 719 -2.11 -16.84 52.75
CA VAL A 719 -3.25 -17.44 52.04
C VAL A 719 -2.77 -18.67 51.27
N GLY A 720 -3.38 -19.80 51.55
CA GLY A 720 -3.18 -21.04 50.79
C GLY A 720 -4.22 -21.20 49.69
N ALA A 721 -3.79 -21.67 48.52
CA ALA A 721 -4.68 -22.02 47.41
C ALA A 721 -4.86 -23.56 47.38
N GLN A 722 -6.07 -24.05 47.54
CA GLN A 722 -6.37 -25.49 47.49
C GLN A 722 -6.48 -25.92 46.05
N LEU A 723 -5.49 -26.62 45.54
CA LEU A 723 -5.42 -27.16 44.20
C LEU A 723 -5.60 -28.68 44.19
N GLN A 724 -6.30 -29.18 43.20
CA GLN A 724 -6.39 -30.60 42.90
C GLN A 724 -5.74 -30.86 41.56
N VAL A 725 -4.63 -31.58 41.53
CA VAL A 725 -3.86 -31.92 40.33
C VAL A 725 -4.11 -33.38 40.00
N THR A 726 -4.58 -33.63 38.77
CA THR A 726 -4.85 -34.97 38.26
C THR A 726 -3.94 -35.25 37.08
N ASN A 727 -3.14 -36.31 37.14
CA ASN A 727 -2.42 -36.81 35.96
C ASN A 727 -3.42 -37.54 35.07
N LEU A 728 -3.66 -37.04 33.88
CA LEU A 728 -4.68 -37.55 32.96
C LEU A 728 -4.29 -38.89 32.31
N GLN A 729 -3.00 -39.24 32.30
CA GLN A 729 -2.52 -40.53 31.79
C GLN A 729 -2.71 -41.64 32.81
N THR A 730 -2.38 -41.36 34.08
CA THR A 730 -2.45 -42.39 35.15
C THR A 730 -3.76 -42.33 35.93
N GLN A 731 -4.58 -41.26 35.74
CA GLN A 731 -5.81 -40.96 36.50
C GLN A 731 -5.57 -40.77 38.02
N GLU A 732 -4.33 -40.59 38.43
CA GLU A 732 -3.95 -40.33 39.83
C GLU A 732 -4.22 -38.84 40.17
N THR A 733 -4.84 -38.57 41.30
CA THR A 733 -5.15 -37.21 41.74
C THR A 733 -4.45 -36.89 43.06
N ARG A 734 -3.81 -35.73 43.15
CA ARG A 734 -3.17 -35.23 44.38
C ARG A 734 -3.68 -33.85 44.72
N SER A 735 -3.83 -33.58 46.05
CA SER A 735 -4.21 -32.26 46.56
C SER A 735 -2.97 -31.50 47.02
N LEU A 736 -2.81 -30.25 46.58
CA LEU A 736 -1.73 -29.33 46.87
C LEU A 736 -2.28 -28.07 47.53
N MET A 737 -1.47 -27.38 48.34
CA MET A 737 -1.80 -26.08 48.87
C MET A 737 -0.54 -25.17 48.87
N PRO A 738 -0.20 -24.57 47.72
CA PRO A 738 0.82 -23.53 47.69
C PRO A 738 0.33 -22.31 48.45
N ILE A 739 1.25 -21.57 49.11
CA ILE A 739 0.93 -20.49 50.02
C ILE A 739 1.56 -19.21 49.52
N TYR A 740 0.76 -18.16 49.42
CA TYR A 740 1.16 -16.79 49.17
C TYR A 740 1.20 -16.02 50.50
N MET A 741 2.26 -15.26 50.75
CA MET A 741 2.46 -14.54 51.99
C MET A 741 2.86 -13.10 51.75
N VAL A 742 2.34 -12.20 52.59
CA VAL A 742 2.83 -10.83 52.72
C VAL A 742 3.53 -10.74 54.04
N MET A 743 4.80 -10.33 54.05
CA MET A 743 5.61 -10.21 55.26
C MET A 743 5.39 -8.86 55.95
N ASN A 744 5.85 -8.71 57.16
CA ASN A 744 5.72 -7.45 57.96
C ASN A 744 6.44 -6.25 57.32
N ASP A 745 7.42 -6.47 56.46
CA ASP A 745 8.12 -5.45 55.67
C ASP A 745 7.43 -5.15 54.30
N ASN A 746 6.22 -5.66 54.09
CA ASN A 746 5.48 -5.62 52.84
C ASN A 746 6.12 -6.39 51.68
N SER A 747 7.16 -7.19 51.90
CA SER A 747 7.64 -8.10 50.88
C SER A 747 6.67 -9.28 50.64
N GLN A 748 6.63 -9.73 49.41
CA GLN A 748 5.82 -10.88 49.03
C GLN A 748 6.71 -12.12 49.00
N GLN A 749 6.25 -13.20 49.57
CA GLN A 749 6.90 -14.52 49.57
C GLN A 749 5.88 -15.61 49.32
N TYR A 750 6.33 -16.74 48.77
CA TYR A 750 5.47 -17.89 48.52
C TYR A 750 6.16 -19.19 48.91
N ILE A 751 5.35 -20.14 49.31
CA ILE A 751 5.77 -21.51 49.58
C ILE A 751 5.23 -22.41 48.51
N GLU A 752 6.14 -22.98 47.73
CA GLU A 752 5.85 -23.92 46.64
C GLU A 752 5.44 -25.31 47.14
N ASN A 753 4.68 -26.04 46.33
CA ASN A 753 4.43 -27.43 46.49
C ASN A 753 5.04 -28.24 45.35
N ARG A 754 5.78 -29.30 45.67
CA ARG A 754 6.40 -30.19 44.71
C ARG A 754 5.78 -31.56 44.75
N ILE A 755 5.46 -32.11 43.53
CA ILE A 755 5.11 -33.52 43.34
C ILE A 755 6.34 -34.18 42.76
N ALA A 756 7.18 -34.82 43.62
CA ALA A 756 8.47 -35.37 43.20
C ALA A 756 8.35 -36.45 42.11
N ASP A 757 7.33 -37.29 42.17
CA ASP A 757 7.13 -38.35 41.18
C ASP A 757 6.72 -37.88 39.79
N TRP A 758 6.26 -36.62 39.67
CA TRP A 758 5.85 -35.99 38.42
C TRP A 758 6.81 -34.86 37.99
N ASP A 759 7.83 -34.60 38.79
CA ASP A 759 8.76 -33.45 38.72
C ASP A 759 8.04 -32.12 38.51
N LEU A 760 6.87 -31.99 39.11
CA LEU A 760 5.98 -30.84 39.00
C LEU A 760 6.09 -29.97 40.28
N ARG A 761 6.37 -28.66 40.09
CA ARG A 761 6.35 -27.64 41.15
C ARG A 761 5.26 -26.62 40.86
N LEU A 762 4.52 -26.24 41.90
CA LEU A 762 3.46 -25.24 41.81
C LEU A 762 3.63 -24.20 42.89
N SER A 763 3.68 -22.93 42.47
CA SER A 763 3.77 -21.75 43.37
C SER A 763 2.53 -20.89 43.18
N PHE A 764 2.04 -20.29 44.26
CA PHE A 764 0.97 -19.29 44.20
C PHE A 764 1.63 -17.91 44.30
N THR A 765 1.71 -17.20 43.15
CA THR A 765 2.55 -16.00 42.99
C THR A 765 1.78 -14.70 43.17
N GLU A 766 0.45 -14.67 42.88
CA GLU A 766 -0.32 -13.45 43.02
C GLU A 766 -1.80 -13.77 43.33
N MET A 767 -2.41 -12.88 44.12
CA MET A 767 -3.82 -12.94 44.44
C MET A 767 -4.53 -11.63 44.13
N ASN A 768 -5.59 -11.70 43.32
CA ASN A 768 -6.50 -10.57 43.13
C ASN A 768 -7.79 -10.78 43.93
N ALA A 769 -7.81 -10.16 45.11
CA ALA A 769 -8.96 -10.32 46.04
C ALA A 769 -10.28 -9.72 45.51
N SER A 770 -10.23 -8.76 44.55
CA SER A 770 -11.45 -8.10 44.06
C SER A 770 -12.24 -8.95 43.05
N ASN A 771 -11.57 -9.86 42.31
CA ASN A 771 -12.22 -10.72 41.32
C ASN A 771 -12.09 -12.22 41.61
N GLY A 772 -11.44 -12.59 42.75
CA GLY A 772 -11.30 -14.00 43.16
C GLY A 772 -10.36 -14.81 42.27
N LYS A 773 -9.46 -14.17 41.52
CA LYS A 773 -8.43 -14.82 40.70
C LYS A 773 -7.12 -15.01 41.44
N ALA A 774 -6.45 -16.10 41.15
CA ALA A 774 -5.14 -16.48 41.63
C ALA A 774 -4.20 -16.76 40.47
N THR A 775 -2.94 -16.25 40.52
CA THR A 775 -1.89 -16.57 39.55
C THR A 775 -1.00 -17.65 40.16
N PHE A 776 -0.73 -18.67 39.36
CA PHE A 776 0.12 -19.82 39.74
C PHE A 776 1.29 -19.91 38.79
N ALA A 777 2.49 -20.04 39.32
CA ALA A 777 3.65 -20.45 38.55
C ALA A 777 3.84 -21.98 38.63
N VAL A 778 4.15 -22.60 37.51
CA VAL A 778 4.44 -24.02 37.42
C VAL A 778 5.84 -24.25 36.86
N GLU A 779 6.57 -25.25 37.38
CA GLU A 779 7.81 -25.77 36.80
C GLU A 779 7.66 -27.28 36.59
N GLY A 780 8.34 -27.82 35.59
CA GLY A 780 8.30 -29.23 35.21
C GLY A 780 7.33 -29.58 34.09
N VAL A 781 6.45 -28.63 33.73
CA VAL A 781 5.50 -28.82 32.61
C VAL A 781 5.21 -27.48 31.95
N ASP A 782 5.11 -27.46 30.64
CA ASP A 782 4.74 -26.24 29.90
C ASP A 782 3.27 -25.88 30.11
N VAL A 783 3.02 -24.59 30.36
CA VAL A 783 1.66 -24.07 30.52
C VAL A 783 0.91 -24.03 29.19
N MET A 784 1.64 -23.80 28.10
CA MET A 784 1.09 -23.82 26.75
C MET A 784 1.28 -25.18 26.07
N PRO A 785 0.33 -25.60 25.21
CA PRO A 785 0.50 -26.76 24.36
C PRO A 785 1.77 -26.65 23.50
N GLU A 786 2.37 -27.78 23.15
CA GLU A 786 3.60 -27.82 22.36
C GLU A 786 3.46 -27.10 21.01
N GLU A 787 2.29 -27.13 20.40
CA GLU A 787 1.99 -26.51 19.10
C GLU A 787 0.88 -25.45 19.21
N TRP A 788 1.26 -24.18 19.02
CA TRP A 788 0.35 -23.06 19.01
C TRP A 788 0.81 -21.97 18.00
N VAL A 789 -0.10 -21.11 17.60
CA VAL A 789 0.14 -20.01 16.69
C VAL A 789 -0.51 -18.73 17.21
N VAL A 790 0.10 -17.58 16.91
CA VAL A 790 -0.54 -16.28 17.07
C VAL A 790 -1.35 -16.00 15.81
N VAL A 791 -2.62 -15.77 15.96
CA VAL A 791 -3.54 -15.43 14.87
C VAL A 791 -3.85 -13.95 14.93
N GLN A 792 -3.66 -13.28 13.81
CA GLN A 792 -4.11 -11.93 13.54
C GLN A 792 -5.28 -12.01 12.56
N ALA A 793 -6.46 -11.56 12.96
CA ALA A 793 -7.64 -11.69 12.11
C ALA A 793 -8.48 -10.42 12.08
N TYR A 794 -8.85 -9.99 10.85
CA TYR A 794 -9.67 -8.81 10.60
C TYR A 794 -10.87 -9.13 9.72
N THR A 795 -11.93 -8.36 9.91
CA THR A 795 -13.03 -8.31 8.95
C THR A 795 -13.04 -6.97 8.25
N LYS A 796 -13.06 -6.96 6.91
CA LYS A 796 -13.11 -5.77 6.05
C LYS A 796 -14.49 -5.66 5.39
N PRO A 797 -15.46 -4.97 6.00
CA PRO A 797 -16.80 -4.85 5.45
C PRO A 797 -16.82 -4.10 4.13
N LEU A 798 -17.61 -4.57 3.18
CA LEU A 798 -17.88 -3.93 1.89
C LEU A 798 -16.63 -3.54 1.07
N ILE A 799 -15.47 -4.15 1.29
CA ILE A 799 -14.25 -3.91 0.49
C ILE A 799 -14.50 -4.24 -0.99
N SER A 800 -15.40 -5.18 -1.31
CA SER A 800 -15.86 -5.47 -2.67
C SER A 800 -16.38 -4.22 -3.39
N LEU A 801 -16.98 -3.26 -2.65
CA LEU A 801 -17.49 -2.02 -3.23
C LEU A 801 -16.35 -1.13 -3.76
N LEU A 802 -15.19 -1.13 -3.09
CA LEU A 802 -13.98 -0.45 -3.56
C LEU A 802 -13.55 -1.01 -4.92
N TRP A 803 -13.40 -2.34 -5.02
CA TRP A 803 -12.94 -2.99 -6.26
C TRP A 803 -13.94 -2.84 -7.40
N ILE A 804 -15.24 -2.98 -7.14
CA ILE A 804 -16.32 -2.73 -8.11
C ILE A 804 -16.28 -1.28 -8.57
N GLY A 805 -16.07 -0.33 -7.66
CA GLY A 805 -15.93 1.09 -7.98
C GLY A 805 -14.80 1.36 -8.97
N ILE A 806 -13.62 0.74 -8.76
CA ILE A 806 -12.45 0.84 -9.64
C ILE A 806 -12.76 0.27 -11.03
N ILE A 807 -13.43 -0.89 -11.11
CA ILE A 807 -13.82 -1.52 -12.40
C ILE A 807 -14.77 -0.61 -13.16
N ILE A 808 -15.80 -0.05 -12.51
CA ILE A 808 -16.76 0.89 -13.11
C ILE A 808 -16.05 2.16 -13.58
N MET A 809 -15.15 2.71 -12.75
CA MET A 809 -14.34 3.89 -13.09
C MET A 809 -13.51 3.65 -14.34
N THR A 810 -12.84 2.50 -14.44
CA THR A 810 -12.04 2.08 -15.60
C THR A 810 -12.92 1.95 -16.85
N GLY A 811 -14.09 1.33 -16.75
CA GLY A 811 -15.08 1.27 -17.83
C GLY A 811 -15.51 2.65 -18.33
N GLY A 812 -15.70 3.60 -17.42
CA GLY A 812 -16.01 4.99 -17.76
C GLY A 812 -14.86 5.70 -18.52
N PHE A 813 -13.60 5.45 -18.13
CA PHE A 813 -12.43 5.95 -18.85
C PHE A 813 -12.37 5.37 -20.27
N LEU A 814 -12.53 4.05 -20.43
CA LEU A 814 -12.52 3.38 -21.75
C LEU A 814 -13.57 3.95 -22.69
N LEU A 815 -14.82 4.18 -22.22
CA LEU A 815 -15.86 4.83 -23.00
C LEU A 815 -15.46 6.26 -23.40
N SER A 816 -14.84 7.00 -22.47
CA SER A 816 -14.38 8.38 -22.74
C SER A 816 -13.24 8.42 -23.77
N ILE A 817 -12.30 7.47 -23.73
CA ILE A 817 -11.20 7.34 -24.69
C ILE A 817 -11.75 6.99 -26.07
N GLY A 818 -12.60 5.97 -26.17
CA GLY A 818 -13.22 5.53 -27.41
C GLY A 818 -13.94 6.68 -28.14
N ARG A 819 -14.75 7.47 -27.41
CA ARG A 819 -15.41 8.66 -27.96
C ARG A 819 -14.40 9.69 -28.50
N ARG A 820 -13.33 9.98 -27.77
CA ARG A 820 -12.37 11.00 -28.18
C ARG A 820 -11.55 10.57 -29.38
N ILE A 821 -11.24 9.29 -29.52
CA ILE A 821 -10.60 8.74 -30.72
C ILE A 821 -11.54 8.91 -31.93
N GLN A 822 -12.83 8.64 -31.79
CA GLN A 822 -13.83 8.86 -32.84
C GLN A 822 -13.94 10.35 -33.22
N ASP A 823 -14.00 11.27 -32.21
CA ASP A 823 -14.02 12.74 -32.43
C ASP A 823 -12.83 13.25 -33.28
N ILE A 824 -11.68 12.55 -33.22
CA ILE A 824 -10.49 12.89 -34.02
C ILE A 824 -10.59 12.30 -35.42
N ARG A 825 -11.07 11.04 -35.57
CA ARG A 825 -11.18 10.34 -36.86
C ARG A 825 -12.22 10.97 -37.79
N PHE A 826 -13.40 11.36 -37.28
CA PHE A 826 -14.48 11.95 -38.10
C PHE A 826 -14.19 13.37 -38.60
N ARG A 827 -13.09 14.01 -38.20
CA ARG A 827 -12.71 15.35 -38.64
C ARG A 827 -11.38 15.39 -39.43
N ARG A 828 -10.79 14.20 -39.70
CA ARG A 828 -9.77 13.99 -40.72
C ARG A 828 -10.46 13.85 -42.09
#